data_72630715bf00c7c8da4bd28f7d17930f
#
_entry.id   72630715bf00c7c8da4bd28f7d17930f
#
_cell.length_a   1.000
_cell.length_b   1.000
_cell.length_c   1.000
_cell.angle_alpha   90.00
_cell.angle_beta   90.00
_cell.angle_gamma   90.00
#
_symmetry.space_group_name_H-M   'P 1'
#
loop_
_entity.id
_entity.type
_entity.pdbx_description
1 polymer ?
#
loop_
_entity_poly.entity_id
_entity_poly.type
_entity_poly.pdbx_seq_one_letter_code
_entity_poly.pdbx_strand_id
1 'polypeptide(L)'
;MTAEQTTSPSPATESRAATDRPDGTPHDPYLWLEEVEGDEALAWVRARNAEVADTLETADEFAATERAIREVLDSDAKIPEVSKIGDRYYNFWRDAQHERGVWRRTTLESYRTDDPEWETVLDLDALAAAEGESWVWHGASVLRPTPEQLAAGEPWRHALVELSPGGSDADVTREFDLVEKRFVAPEDGGFHRAEAKGSLGWIDADTVYVFTDFGEGTLTPSGYPRVVKRWTRGTPLDAAVTVYEGTDEDMYISAWRSHTPGFERDFVHRSKAFYSDELYLAERTGTPEQRLTKIDVPDSAEVGVRREWLLVELRDDWTVGGATYRAGSLLAARFDDFLAGDRGFTVLFEPTATTSLAGATWTRHHLVVNVLDDVKNRLHVLTPPDAAAPGGAVGQEAADAPWVRSEIPGLPALGTVAVGAVDPVDTDDLWLVTTDYLTPTTLSLLSLGEHPGDAGAPEVVKSNPAFFDADGMTVAQHFATSDDGTRVPYFVVGRADLVAGAGEGGSGTGTAPTLLYGYGGFEISLTPAYSGALGRAWLSQGGVYVVANIRGGGEYGPAWHQAALKANRHRAYEDFAAVARDLVARGITTPEHLGMEGRSNGGLLAGNMLTQYPELFGAVIVGVPLLDMRRYTKLLAGASWAAEYGDPDDPEQWEFIRTFSPYHLFDAEREYPPVLFTTSTKDDRVHPGHARKLAAKMLGEGKDVTYYENIEGGHGGAANNAQAAHMAAVHYRFLAERLG
;
A
#
# COMPACT_ATOMS: atom_id res chain seq x y z
N MET A 1 -2.18 18.74 -66.34
CA MET A 1 -2.93 19.22 -65.19
C MET A 1 -2.33 18.53 -63.99
N THR A 2 -1.46 19.23 -63.32
CA THR A 2 -0.65 18.79 -62.19
C THR A 2 -1.50 18.90 -60.93
N ALA A 3 -1.61 17.81 -60.17
CA ALA A 3 -2.25 17.81 -58.86
C ALA A 3 -1.21 18.28 -57.78
N GLU A 4 -1.54 19.39 -57.13
CA GLU A 4 -0.83 19.90 -55.97
C GLU A 4 -1.12 19.03 -54.75
N GLN A 5 -0.07 18.48 -54.17
CA GLN A 5 -0.11 17.89 -52.85
C GLN A 5 -0.08 19.01 -51.81
N THR A 6 -1.18 19.18 -51.07
CA THR A 6 -1.24 20.02 -49.88
C THR A 6 -0.70 19.20 -48.69
N THR A 7 0.51 19.47 -48.29
CA THR A 7 1.07 19.04 -46.99
C THR A 7 0.46 19.92 -45.90
N SER A 8 -0.31 19.32 -44.96
CA SER A 8 -0.70 19.97 -43.71
C SER A 8 0.54 20.12 -42.81
N PRO A 9 0.73 21.28 -42.18
CA PRO A 9 1.84 21.44 -41.26
C PRO A 9 1.53 20.72 -39.95
N SER A 10 2.52 19.93 -39.49
CA SER A 10 2.64 19.42 -38.13
C SER A 10 2.60 20.62 -37.14
N PRO A 11 1.91 20.54 -36.00
CA PRO A 11 1.96 21.62 -35.01
C PRO A 11 3.35 21.65 -34.40
N ALA A 12 4.13 22.61 -34.89
CA ALA A 12 5.43 22.93 -34.30
C ALA A 12 5.22 23.40 -32.85
N THR A 13 5.90 22.74 -31.93
CA THR A 13 6.06 23.15 -30.54
C THR A 13 6.79 24.51 -30.56
N GLU A 14 6.08 25.62 -30.48
CA GLU A 14 6.70 26.92 -30.24
C GLU A 14 7.28 26.88 -28.82
N SER A 15 8.60 26.84 -28.71
CA SER A 15 9.35 27.09 -27.49
C SER A 15 8.92 28.45 -26.94
N ARG A 16 8.10 28.48 -25.89
CA ARG A 16 7.82 29.68 -25.12
C ARG A 16 9.12 30.16 -24.50
N ALA A 17 9.67 31.27 -25.02
CA ALA A 17 10.89 31.87 -24.52
C ALA A 17 10.79 32.13 -23.01
N ALA A 18 11.75 31.61 -22.26
CA ALA A 18 11.87 31.80 -20.83
C ALA A 18 12.05 33.31 -20.51
N THR A 19 11.06 33.88 -19.85
CA THR A 19 11.18 35.16 -19.16
C THR A 19 11.23 34.85 -17.67
N ASP A 20 12.31 35.24 -16.97
CA ASP A 20 12.44 35.08 -15.54
C ASP A 20 11.24 35.73 -14.82
N ARG A 21 10.75 35.07 -13.76
CA ARG A 21 9.72 35.65 -12.88
C ARG A 21 10.28 36.87 -12.14
N PRO A 22 9.43 37.78 -11.65
CA PRO A 22 9.84 38.97 -10.89
C PRO A 22 10.68 38.66 -9.63
N ASP A 23 10.62 37.40 -9.13
CA ASP A 23 11.38 36.89 -7.99
C ASP A 23 12.73 36.26 -8.37
N GLY A 24 13.11 36.28 -9.67
CA GLY A 24 14.37 35.76 -10.17
C GLY A 24 14.41 34.22 -10.30
N THR A 25 13.30 33.52 -10.10
CA THR A 25 13.23 32.07 -10.35
C THR A 25 13.11 31.80 -11.86
N PRO A 26 13.84 30.78 -12.41
CA PRO A 26 13.68 30.39 -13.80
C PRO A 26 12.23 30.00 -14.09
N HIS A 27 11.70 30.47 -15.22
CA HIS A 27 10.39 30.09 -15.67
C HIS A 27 10.42 28.63 -16.11
N ASP A 28 9.64 27.73 -15.44
CA ASP A 28 9.41 26.37 -15.91
C ASP A 28 8.38 26.39 -17.04
N PRO A 29 8.78 26.09 -18.30
CA PRO A 29 7.89 26.17 -19.46
C PRO A 29 6.79 25.07 -19.45
N TYR A 30 6.88 24.09 -18.57
CA TYR A 30 5.97 22.94 -18.48
C TYR A 30 4.96 23.04 -17.32
N LEU A 31 4.89 24.17 -16.58
CA LEU A 31 3.95 24.34 -15.45
C LEU A 31 2.49 24.16 -15.84
N TRP A 32 2.11 24.45 -17.07
CA TRP A 32 0.74 24.27 -17.58
C TRP A 32 0.29 22.78 -17.56
N LEU A 33 1.22 21.83 -17.53
CA LEU A 33 0.94 20.40 -17.39
C LEU A 33 0.57 19.98 -15.95
N GLU A 34 0.68 20.89 -14.98
CA GLU A 34 0.16 20.69 -13.63
C GLU A 34 -1.35 20.94 -13.53
N GLU A 35 -1.99 21.50 -14.56
CA GLU A 35 -3.43 21.60 -14.61
C GLU A 35 -4.04 20.22 -14.88
N VAL A 36 -4.53 19.55 -13.80
CA VAL A 36 -4.97 18.15 -13.86
C VAL A 36 -6.03 17.93 -14.93
N GLU A 37 -7.07 18.76 -14.93
CA GLU A 37 -8.21 18.70 -15.87
C GLU A 37 -8.21 19.84 -16.89
N GLY A 38 -7.10 20.57 -17.03
CA GLY A 38 -6.97 21.66 -18.00
C GLY A 38 -7.08 21.15 -19.43
N ASP A 39 -7.86 21.83 -20.29
CA ASP A 39 -8.11 21.42 -21.67
C ASP A 39 -6.83 21.21 -22.47
N GLU A 40 -5.82 22.08 -22.31
CA GLU A 40 -4.53 22.01 -23.01
C GLU A 40 -3.72 20.78 -22.51
N ALA A 41 -3.66 20.56 -21.20
CA ALA A 41 -2.97 19.42 -20.60
C ALA A 41 -3.63 18.09 -21.00
N LEU A 42 -4.94 17.98 -20.93
CA LEU A 42 -5.66 16.79 -21.37
C LEU A 42 -5.59 16.56 -22.89
N ALA A 43 -5.50 17.61 -23.70
CA ALA A 43 -5.26 17.47 -25.12
C ALA A 43 -3.88 16.89 -25.41
N TRP A 44 -2.85 17.32 -24.67
CA TRP A 44 -1.50 16.75 -24.74
C TRP A 44 -1.51 15.28 -24.33
N VAL A 45 -2.17 14.93 -23.22
CA VAL A 45 -2.33 13.55 -22.74
C VAL A 45 -2.98 12.65 -23.81
N ARG A 46 -4.12 13.10 -24.38
CA ARG A 46 -4.83 12.33 -25.43
C ARG A 46 -3.97 12.12 -26.66
N ALA A 47 -3.15 13.11 -27.04
CA ALA A 47 -2.22 12.96 -28.15
C ALA A 47 -1.14 11.89 -27.85
N ARG A 48 -0.62 11.84 -26.64
CA ARG A 48 0.38 10.81 -26.23
C ARG A 48 -0.27 9.43 -26.16
N ASN A 49 -1.46 9.30 -25.57
CA ASN A 49 -2.19 8.04 -25.56
C ASN A 49 -2.47 7.51 -26.97
N ALA A 50 -2.80 8.41 -27.91
CA ALA A 50 -2.98 8.02 -29.32
C ALA A 50 -1.69 7.49 -29.97
N GLU A 51 -0.52 8.03 -29.59
CA GLU A 51 0.77 7.50 -30.06
C GLU A 51 1.03 6.08 -29.51
N VAL A 52 0.68 5.80 -28.26
CA VAL A 52 0.75 4.44 -27.70
C VAL A 52 -0.17 3.50 -28.47
N ALA A 53 -1.41 3.92 -28.72
CA ALA A 53 -2.38 3.15 -29.50
C ALA A 53 -1.86 2.86 -30.93
N ASP A 54 -1.23 3.83 -31.58
CA ASP A 54 -0.71 3.71 -32.94
C ASP A 54 0.61 2.91 -33.03
N THR A 55 1.34 2.73 -31.93
CA THR A 55 2.64 2.06 -31.88
C THR A 55 2.58 0.71 -31.19
N LEU A 56 2.38 0.70 -29.88
CA LEU A 56 2.42 -0.53 -29.06
C LEU A 56 1.16 -1.40 -29.19
N GLU A 57 -0.03 -0.77 -29.33
CA GLU A 57 -1.30 -1.51 -29.29
C GLU A 57 -1.70 -2.13 -30.63
N THR A 58 -1.04 -1.74 -31.73
CA THR A 58 -1.32 -2.30 -33.07
C THR A 58 -0.81 -3.71 -33.27
N ALA A 59 0.11 -4.18 -32.43
CA ALA A 59 0.69 -5.52 -32.55
C ALA A 59 -0.27 -6.60 -32.03
N ASP A 60 -0.36 -7.74 -32.73
CA ASP A 60 -1.16 -8.90 -32.29
C ASP A 60 -0.71 -9.40 -30.91
N GLU A 61 0.56 -9.25 -30.58
CA GLU A 61 1.16 -9.61 -29.32
C GLU A 61 0.64 -8.74 -28.17
N PHE A 62 0.34 -7.44 -28.40
CA PHE A 62 -0.29 -6.58 -27.39
C PHE A 62 -1.65 -7.14 -26.99
N ALA A 63 -2.53 -7.37 -27.96
CA ALA A 63 -3.86 -7.91 -27.70
C ALA A 63 -3.81 -9.30 -27.05
N ALA A 64 -2.79 -10.13 -27.38
CA ALA A 64 -2.58 -11.42 -26.75
C ALA A 64 -2.14 -11.28 -25.28
N THR A 65 -1.23 -10.35 -25.00
CA THR A 65 -0.73 -10.06 -23.64
C THR A 65 -1.86 -9.49 -22.75
N GLU A 66 -2.59 -8.50 -23.26
CA GLU A 66 -3.74 -7.91 -22.56
C GLU A 66 -4.79 -8.96 -22.21
N ARG A 67 -5.17 -9.79 -23.19
CA ARG A 67 -6.12 -10.89 -22.97
C ARG A 67 -5.61 -11.90 -21.95
N ALA A 68 -4.35 -12.30 -22.01
CA ALA A 68 -3.76 -13.24 -21.06
C ALA A 68 -3.78 -12.70 -19.62
N ILE A 69 -3.51 -11.40 -19.43
CA ILE A 69 -3.59 -10.73 -18.14
C ILE A 69 -5.05 -10.60 -17.70
N ARG A 70 -5.95 -10.21 -18.63
CA ARG A 70 -7.38 -10.07 -18.35
C ARG A 70 -7.99 -11.39 -17.88
N GLU A 71 -7.61 -12.53 -18.50
CA GLU A 71 -8.04 -13.86 -18.07
C GLU A 71 -7.63 -14.19 -16.63
N VAL A 72 -6.46 -13.72 -16.17
CA VAL A 72 -6.05 -13.87 -14.76
C VAL A 72 -6.90 -13.01 -13.85
N LEU A 73 -7.09 -11.74 -14.20
CA LEU A 73 -7.81 -10.77 -13.37
C LEU A 73 -9.31 -11.10 -13.27
N ASP A 74 -9.92 -11.57 -14.36
CA ASP A 74 -11.33 -11.93 -14.42
C ASP A 74 -11.62 -13.38 -14.00
N SER A 75 -10.59 -14.17 -13.67
CA SER A 75 -10.77 -15.56 -13.25
C SER A 75 -11.69 -15.67 -12.02
N ASP A 76 -12.68 -16.55 -12.10
CA ASP A 76 -13.56 -16.94 -11.02
C ASP A 76 -12.98 -18.01 -10.09
N ALA A 77 -11.84 -18.58 -10.48
CA ALA A 77 -11.12 -19.59 -9.71
C ALA A 77 -10.14 -18.99 -8.67
N LYS A 78 -10.01 -17.65 -8.59
CA LYS A 78 -9.20 -16.97 -7.56
C LYS A 78 -9.78 -17.20 -6.16
N ILE A 79 -8.93 -17.11 -5.14
CA ILE A 79 -9.37 -17.15 -3.74
C ILE A 79 -10.27 -15.94 -3.46
N PRO A 80 -11.55 -16.13 -3.07
CA PRO A 80 -12.34 -15.05 -2.56
C PRO A 80 -11.93 -14.77 -1.11
N GLU A 81 -11.12 -13.75 -0.89
CA GLU A 81 -10.75 -13.32 0.46
C GLU A 81 -12.00 -12.91 1.24
N VAL A 82 -12.08 -13.36 2.50
CA VAL A 82 -13.28 -13.16 3.32
C VAL A 82 -12.96 -12.52 4.66
N SER A 83 -13.88 -11.66 5.12
CA SER A 83 -13.92 -11.11 6.48
C SER A 83 -15.14 -11.64 7.22
N LYS A 84 -14.96 -12.09 8.47
CA LYS A 84 -16.07 -12.58 9.30
C LYS A 84 -16.84 -11.40 9.92
N ILE A 85 -18.16 -11.39 9.71
CA ILE A 85 -19.10 -10.46 10.34
C ILE A 85 -20.26 -11.31 10.91
N GLY A 86 -20.33 -11.38 12.23
CA GLY A 86 -21.27 -12.28 12.88
C GLY A 86 -21.00 -13.75 12.54
N ASP A 87 -22.01 -14.43 12.00
CA ASP A 87 -21.93 -15.83 11.53
C ASP A 87 -21.65 -15.96 10.03
N ARG A 88 -21.41 -14.85 9.34
CA ARG A 88 -21.23 -14.79 7.89
C ARG A 88 -19.82 -14.34 7.52
N TYR A 89 -19.40 -14.76 6.31
CA TYR A 89 -18.12 -14.46 5.70
C TYR A 89 -18.36 -13.60 4.46
N TYR A 90 -17.91 -12.36 4.50
CA TYR A 90 -18.12 -11.34 3.47
C TYR A 90 -16.92 -11.24 2.56
N ASN A 91 -17.18 -11.06 1.27
CA ASN A 91 -16.17 -10.92 0.22
C ASN A 91 -16.57 -9.79 -0.71
N PHE A 92 -15.61 -9.00 -1.13
CA PHE A 92 -15.76 -8.13 -2.28
C PHE A 92 -15.12 -8.81 -3.50
N TRP A 93 -15.90 -8.98 -4.58
CA TRP A 93 -15.52 -9.79 -5.72
C TRP A 93 -15.62 -9.05 -7.03
N ARG A 94 -14.61 -9.21 -7.91
CA ARG A 94 -14.60 -8.72 -9.29
C ARG A 94 -14.33 -9.87 -10.24
N ASP A 95 -15.10 -9.92 -11.32
CA ASP A 95 -14.96 -10.86 -12.43
C ASP A 95 -15.46 -10.22 -13.74
N ALA A 96 -15.59 -11.03 -14.80
CA ALA A 96 -16.07 -10.55 -16.11
C ALA A 96 -17.54 -10.08 -16.11
N GLN A 97 -18.35 -10.48 -15.13
CA GLN A 97 -19.75 -10.09 -15.00
C GLN A 97 -19.95 -8.92 -14.06
N HIS A 98 -19.03 -8.76 -13.10
CA HIS A 98 -19.03 -7.69 -12.10
C HIS A 98 -17.72 -6.90 -12.20
N GLU A 99 -17.60 -6.08 -13.25
CA GLU A 99 -16.36 -5.34 -13.53
C GLU A 99 -16.03 -4.32 -12.43
N ARG A 100 -17.05 -3.69 -11.83
CA ARG A 100 -16.90 -2.79 -10.68
C ARG A 100 -16.91 -3.53 -9.35
N GLY A 101 -17.58 -4.68 -9.32
CA GLY A 101 -17.56 -5.63 -8.23
C GLY A 101 -18.88 -5.79 -7.50
N VAL A 102 -18.95 -6.87 -6.72
CA VAL A 102 -20.08 -7.22 -5.89
C VAL A 102 -19.63 -7.51 -4.46
N TRP A 103 -20.26 -6.89 -3.47
CA TRP A 103 -20.12 -7.26 -2.08
C TRP A 103 -21.13 -8.36 -1.77
N ARG A 104 -20.62 -9.52 -1.33
CA ARG A 104 -21.38 -10.75 -1.15
C ARG A 104 -20.99 -11.45 0.14
N ARG A 105 -21.82 -12.39 0.60
CA ARG A 105 -21.57 -13.14 1.84
C ARG A 105 -21.94 -14.60 1.72
N THR A 106 -21.33 -15.44 2.55
CA THR A 106 -21.60 -16.89 2.64
C THR A 106 -21.44 -17.40 4.06
N THR A 107 -21.64 -18.70 4.29
CA THR A 107 -21.31 -19.39 5.54
C THR A 107 -19.93 -20.04 5.45
N LEU A 108 -19.29 -20.35 6.59
CA LEU A 108 -18.01 -21.07 6.59
C LEU A 108 -18.13 -22.46 5.97
N GLU A 109 -19.24 -23.16 6.23
CA GLU A 109 -19.49 -24.48 5.65
C GLU A 109 -19.52 -24.42 4.12
N SER A 110 -20.29 -23.47 3.56
CA SER A 110 -20.33 -23.25 2.11
C SER A 110 -18.99 -22.76 1.58
N TYR A 111 -18.32 -21.84 2.28
CA TYR A 111 -17.02 -21.32 1.87
C TYR A 111 -15.95 -22.40 1.71
N ARG A 112 -16.00 -23.46 2.53
CA ARG A 112 -15.09 -24.61 2.44
C ARG A 112 -15.29 -25.49 1.21
N THR A 113 -16.42 -25.39 0.55
CA THR A 113 -16.69 -26.16 -0.69
C THR A 113 -15.99 -25.54 -1.90
N ASP A 114 -15.80 -26.31 -2.97
CA ASP A 114 -15.21 -25.81 -4.22
C ASP A 114 -16.10 -24.77 -4.91
N ASP A 115 -17.42 -24.83 -4.70
CA ASP A 115 -18.42 -23.93 -5.27
C ASP A 115 -19.31 -23.33 -4.16
N PRO A 116 -18.84 -22.26 -3.48
CA PRO A 116 -19.58 -21.62 -2.41
C PRO A 116 -20.87 -20.94 -2.90
N GLU A 117 -21.95 -21.11 -2.15
CA GLU A 117 -23.18 -20.34 -2.36
C GLU A 117 -23.00 -18.92 -1.84
N TRP A 118 -23.11 -17.92 -2.72
CA TRP A 118 -22.97 -16.52 -2.38
C TRP A 118 -24.31 -15.78 -2.40
N GLU A 119 -24.56 -15.03 -1.34
CA GLU A 119 -25.67 -14.10 -1.25
C GLU A 119 -25.15 -12.69 -1.56
N THR A 120 -25.65 -12.03 -2.62
CA THR A 120 -25.34 -10.65 -2.95
C THR A 120 -25.86 -9.70 -1.87
N VAL A 121 -25.00 -8.83 -1.39
CA VAL A 121 -25.30 -7.75 -0.44
C VAL A 121 -25.42 -6.42 -1.16
N LEU A 122 -24.44 -6.05 -2.01
CA LEU A 122 -24.42 -4.84 -2.80
C LEU A 122 -23.75 -5.14 -4.15
N ASP A 123 -24.41 -4.77 -5.24
CA ASP A 123 -23.89 -4.86 -6.60
C ASP A 123 -23.45 -3.46 -7.05
N LEU A 124 -22.14 -3.25 -7.24
CA LEU A 124 -21.58 -1.95 -7.63
C LEU A 124 -21.84 -1.61 -9.09
N ASP A 125 -21.92 -2.60 -9.98
CA ASP A 125 -22.22 -2.37 -11.40
C ASP A 125 -23.67 -1.88 -11.55
N ALA A 126 -24.60 -2.50 -10.82
CA ALA A 126 -26.00 -2.06 -10.78
C ALA A 126 -26.14 -0.65 -10.15
N LEU A 127 -25.42 -0.39 -9.05
CA LEU A 127 -25.42 0.94 -8.41
C LEU A 127 -24.86 2.03 -9.33
N ALA A 128 -23.73 1.77 -9.97
CA ALA A 128 -23.08 2.68 -10.90
C ALA A 128 -24.01 3.02 -12.10
N ALA A 129 -24.67 2.00 -12.65
CA ALA A 129 -25.63 2.18 -13.73
C ALA A 129 -26.87 3.01 -13.30
N ALA A 130 -27.34 2.82 -12.07
CA ALA A 130 -28.50 3.53 -11.54
C ALA A 130 -28.21 5.00 -11.22
N GLU A 131 -27.02 5.30 -10.72
CA GLU A 131 -26.62 6.64 -10.28
C GLU A 131 -25.84 7.41 -11.35
N GLY A 132 -25.35 6.74 -12.40
CA GLY A 132 -24.53 7.34 -13.47
C GLY A 132 -23.13 7.73 -13.01
N GLU A 133 -22.59 7.03 -11.99
CA GLU A 133 -21.31 7.34 -11.36
C GLU A 133 -20.33 6.16 -11.47
N SER A 134 -19.04 6.49 -11.58
CA SER A 134 -17.95 5.51 -11.68
C SER A 134 -17.50 5.04 -10.28
N TRP A 135 -18.36 4.29 -9.58
CA TRP A 135 -18.06 3.84 -8.23
C TRP A 135 -16.92 2.82 -8.17
N VAL A 136 -15.99 3.06 -7.25
CA VAL A 136 -14.94 2.13 -6.84
C VAL A 136 -15.10 1.84 -5.35
N TRP A 137 -15.04 0.57 -4.99
CA TRP A 137 -15.16 0.11 -3.60
C TRP A 137 -13.92 0.45 -2.79
N HIS A 138 -14.09 1.17 -1.66
CA HIS A 138 -13.05 1.45 -0.68
C HIS A 138 -13.19 0.62 0.60
N GLY A 139 -14.36 0.07 0.87
CA GLY A 139 -14.55 -0.78 2.03
C GLY A 139 -15.90 -0.63 2.71
N ALA A 140 -16.05 -1.35 3.81
CA ALA A 140 -17.19 -1.21 4.71
C ALA A 140 -16.78 -1.43 6.17
N SER A 141 -17.27 -0.57 7.06
CA SER A 141 -17.10 -0.69 8.50
C SER A 141 -18.45 -1.08 9.13
N VAL A 142 -18.50 -2.23 9.80
CA VAL A 142 -19.74 -2.76 10.37
C VAL A 142 -19.74 -2.60 11.89
N LEU A 143 -20.82 -2.02 12.42
CA LEU A 143 -21.00 -1.88 13.87
C LEU A 143 -21.26 -3.26 14.50
N ARG A 144 -20.40 -3.61 15.46
CA ARG A 144 -20.61 -4.81 16.27
C ARG A 144 -21.76 -4.57 17.25
N PRO A 145 -22.82 -5.44 17.28
CA PRO A 145 -23.83 -5.39 18.31
C PRO A 145 -23.22 -5.65 19.70
N THR A 146 -23.79 -5.03 20.73
CA THR A 146 -23.33 -5.27 22.11
C THR A 146 -23.63 -6.72 22.55
N PRO A 147 -22.96 -7.22 23.60
CA PRO A 147 -23.24 -8.57 24.11
C PRO A 147 -24.72 -8.79 24.46
N GLU A 148 -25.40 -7.76 24.99
CA GLU A 148 -26.82 -7.79 25.33
C GLU A 148 -27.69 -7.90 24.07
N GLN A 149 -27.37 -7.15 23.02
CA GLN A 149 -28.06 -7.20 21.73
C GLN A 149 -27.88 -8.56 21.05
N LEU A 150 -26.63 -9.08 21.05
CA LEU A 150 -26.35 -10.43 20.54
C LEU A 150 -27.12 -11.51 21.31
N ALA A 151 -27.18 -11.39 22.65
CA ALA A 151 -27.97 -12.32 23.48
C ALA A 151 -29.48 -12.21 23.23
N ALA A 152 -29.97 -11.03 22.84
CA ALA A 152 -31.36 -10.81 22.41
C ALA A 152 -31.63 -11.31 20.97
N GLY A 153 -30.60 -11.74 20.23
CA GLY A 153 -30.72 -12.19 18.84
C GLY A 153 -30.80 -11.07 17.83
N GLU A 154 -30.33 -9.85 18.18
CA GLU A 154 -30.28 -8.76 17.24
C GLU A 154 -29.24 -9.05 16.13
N PRO A 155 -29.58 -8.77 14.86
CA PRO A 155 -28.68 -9.02 13.75
C PRO A 155 -27.60 -7.92 13.65
N TRP A 156 -26.47 -8.25 13.03
CA TRP A 156 -25.52 -7.27 12.52
C TRP A 156 -26.21 -6.49 11.39
N ARG A 157 -26.43 -5.20 11.60
CA ARG A 157 -27.30 -4.39 10.72
C ARG A 157 -26.59 -3.20 10.10
N HIS A 158 -25.86 -2.43 10.90
CA HIS A 158 -25.36 -1.13 10.51
C HIS A 158 -23.96 -1.24 9.88
N ALA A 159 -23.84 -0.82 8.63
CA ALA A 159 -22.57 -0.70 7.92
C ALA A 159 -22.38 0.73 7.40
N LEU A 160 -21.16 1.22 7.43
CA LEU A 160 -20.70 2.40 6.69
C LEU A 160 -19.95 1.90 5.46
N VAL A 161 -20.45 2.21 4.28
CA VAL A 161 -19.87 1.81 3.00
C VAL A 161 -19.16 3.01 2.40
N GLU A 162 -17.90 2.85 2.02
CA GLU A 162 -17.04 3.86 1.41
C GLU A 162 -16.89 3.57 -0.08
N LEU A 163 -17.25 4.56 -0.90
CA LEU A 163 -17.29 4.49 -2.37
C LEU A 163 -16.59 5.68 -2.98
N SER A 164 -15.57 5.46 -3.80
CA SER A 164 -14.82 6.52 -4.47
C SER A 164 -15.34 6.74 -5.89
N PRO A 165 -15.64 8.00 -6.29
CA PRO A 165 -15.90 8.33 -7.69
C PRO A 165 -14.60 8.23 -8.52
N GLY A 166 -14.50 7.22 -9.38
CA GLY A 166 -13.33 7.02 -10.27
C GLY A 166 -12.07 6.48 -9.60
N GLY A 167 -12.06 6.20 -8.28
CA GLY A 167 -10.97 5.52 -7.58
C GLY A 167 -9.86 6.41 -7.04
N SER A 168 -10.14 7.70 -6.79
CA SER A 168 -9.27 8.60 -6.01
C SER A 168 -9.22 8.15 -4.52
N ASP A 169 -8.30 8.72 -3.73
CA ASP A 169 -8.27 8.48 -2.26
C ASP A 169 -9.47 9.13 -1.54
N ALA A 170 -10.11 10.13 -2.16
CA ALA A 170 -11.35 10.69 -1.64
C ALA A 170 -12.53 9.75 -1.92
N ASP A 171 -13.45 9.67 -0.97
CA ASP A 171 -14.64 8.85 -1.09
C ASP A 171 -15.89 9.48 -0.46
N VAL A 172 -17.03 8.88 -0.76
CA VAL A 172 -18.32 9.13 -0.15
C VAL A 172 -18.59 8.01 0.84
N THR A 173 -18.94 8.32 2.10
CA THR A 173 -19.40 7.29 3.05
C THR A 173 -20.92 7.32 3.17
N ARG A 174 -21.56 6.17 3.05
CA ARG A 174 -23.02 6.02 3.13
C ARG A 174 -23.40 4.88 4.06
N GLU A 175 -24.37 5.11 4.94
CA GLU A 175 -24.90 4.04 5.79
C GLU A 175 -25.68 3.02 4.98
N PHE A 176 -25.47 1.74 5.28
CA PHE A 176 -26.08 0.61 4.62
C PHE A 176 -26.68 -0.36 5.64
N ASP A 177 -27.91 -0.79 5.42
CA ASP A 177 -28.60 -1.79 6.23
C ASP A 177 -28.32 -3.19 5.66
N LEU A 178 -27.53 -4.00 6.39
CA LEU A 178 -27.14 -5.35 5.98
C LEU A 178 -28.31 -6.36 5.98
N VAL A 179 -29.39 -6.08 6.71
CA VAL A 179 -30.57 -6.94 6.77
C VAL A 179 -31.49 -6.67 5.58
N GLU A 180 -31.77 -5.38 5.35
CA GLU A 180 -32.61 -4.94 4.23
C GLU A 180 -31.83 -4.85 2.90
N LYS A 181 -30.51 -4.89 2.95
CA LYS A 181 -29.57 -4.77 1.81
C LYS A 181 -29.82 -3.51 0.98
N ARG A 182 -29.89 -2.39 1.64
CA ARG A 182 -30.11 -1.09 1.00
C ARG A 182 -29.41 0.04 1.76
N PHE A 183 -29.09 1.11 1.06
CA PHE A 183 -28.64 2.33 1.71
C PHE A 183 -29.77 2.92 2.54
N VAL A 184 -29.41 3.46 3.70
CA VAL A 184 -30.31 4.24 4.57
C VAL A 184 -30.24 5.69 4.10
N ALA A 185 -31.37 6.22 3.64
CA ALA A 185 -31.43 7.57 3.13
C ALA A 185 -31.21 8.62 4.24
N PRO A 186 -30.60 9.76 3.97
CA PRO A 186 -30.41 10.83 4.98
C PRO A 186 -31.73 11.31 5.58
N GLU A 187 -32.83 11.36 4.82
CA GLU A 187 -34.17 11.67 5.28
C GLU A 187 -34.75 10.64 6.26
N ASP A 188 -34.25 9.39 6.19
CA ASP A 188 -34.58 8.31 7.12
C ASP A 188 -33.59 8.25 8.31
N GLY A 189 -32.71 9.25 8.41
CA GLY A 189 -31.71 9.38 9.47
C GLY A 189 -30.38 8.66 9.19
N GLY A 190 -30.15 8.16 7.96
CA GLY A 190 -28.90 7.51 7.57
C GLY A 190 -27.70 8.47 7.57
N PHE A 191 -26.54 8.00 7.99
CA PHE A 191 -25.32 8.77 7.87
C PHE A 191 -24.85 8.86 6.42
N HIS A 192 -24.51 10.06 5.99
CA HIS A 192 -23.98 10.33 4.65
C HIS A 192 -22.92 11.42 4.71
N ARG A 193 -21.68 11.08 4.40
CA ARG A 193 -20.54 12.02 4.23
C ARG A 193 -20.29 12.22 2.74
N ALA A 194 -20.21 13.48 2.33
CA ALA A 194 -19.85 13.83 0.96
C ALA A 194 -18.41 13.46 0.62
N GLU A 195 -18.09 13.43 -0.67
CA GLU A 195 -16.76 13.13 -1.17
C GLU A 195 -15.69 14.03 -0.53
N ALA A 196 -14.77 13.40 0.15
CA ALA A 196 -13.58 14.04 0.75
C ALA A 196 -12.60 12.94 1.20
N LYS A 197 -11.34 13.30 1.46
CA LYS A 197 -10.45 12.45 2.26
C LYS A 197 -10.95 12.46 3.70
N GLY A 198 -11.02 11.30 4.32
CA GLY A 198 -11.56 11.15 5.68
C GLY A 198 -12.42 9.90 5.83
N SER A 199 -13.15 9.77 6.92
CA SER A 199 -14.03 8.62 7.17
C SER A 199 -15.06 8.90 8.25
N LEU A 200 -15.97 7.93 8.45
CA LEU A 200 -16.86 7.81 9.61
C LEU A 200 -16.46 6.59 10.44
N GLY A 201 -16.45 6.72 11.75
CA GLY A 201 -16.21 5.62 12.71
C GLY A 201 -17.36 5.44 13.67
N TRP A 202 -17.90 4.20 13.79
CA TRP A 202 -18.98 3.93 14.73
C TRP A 202 -18.60 4.18 16.18
N ILE A 203 -19.43 4.92 16.93
CA ILE A 203 -19.43 4.98 18.40
C ILE A 203 -20.52 4.03 18.91
N ASP A 204 -21.73 4.16 18.37
CA ASP A 204 -22.90 3.32 18.58
C ASP A 204 -23.87 3.49 17.40
N ALA A 205 -25.07 2.90 17.45
CA ALA A 205 -26.03 2.97 16.35
C ALA A 205 -26.53 4.41 16.04
N ASP A 206 -26.42 5.33 16.99
CA ASP A 206 -26.94 6.69 16.88
C ASP A 206 -25.83 7.75 16.78
N THR A 207 -24.56 7.36 16.91
CA THR A 207 -23.45 8.29 16.90
C THR A 207 -22.23 7.73 16.17
N VAL A 208 -21.54 8.62 15.44
CA VAL A 208 -20.26 8.33 14.77
C VAL A 208 -19.22 9.39 15.08
N TYR A 209 -17.94 9.02 15.02
CA TYR A 209 -16.89 9.97 14.75
C TYR A 209 -16.91 10.33 13.29
N VAL A 210 -16.69 11.61 12.96
CA VAL A 210 -16.56 12.11 11.61
C VAL A 210 -15.34 13.00 11.50
N PHE A 211 -14.51 12.72 10.52
CA PHE A 211 -13.35 13.54 10.14
C PHE A 211 -13.37 13.63 8.61
N THR A 212 -13.45 14.88 8.13
CA THR A 212 -13.71 15.18 6.72
C THR A 212 -13.41 16.65 6.43
N ASP A 213 -13.68 17.10 5.23
CA ASP A 213 -13.76 18.53 4.90
C ASP A 213 -15.03 19.14 5.50
N PHE A 214 -14.88 20.04 6.47
CA PHE A 214 -15.97 20.84 7.05
C PHE A 214 -15.97 22.29 6.52
N GLY A 215 -15.17 22.60 5.51
CA GLY A 215 -15.00 23.91 4.93
C GLY A 215 -13.65 24.57 5.25
N GLU A 216 -13.54 25.86 4.97
CA GLU A 216 -12.30 26.62 5.06
C GLU A 216 -11.58 26.41 6.41
N GLY A 217 -10.31 26.06 6.36
CA GLY A 217 -9.45 25.88 7.53
C GLY A 217 -9.62 24.55 8.28
N THR A 218 -10.35 23.57 7.73
CA THR A 218 -10.54 22.27 8.40
C THR A 218 -9.69 21.14 7.82
N LEU A 219 -8.95 21.42 6.75
CA LEU A 219 -8.00 20.50 6.13
C LEU A 219 -6.55 20.96 6.36
N THR A 220 -5.63 20.03 6.28
CA THR A 220 -4.19 20.27 6.18
C THR A 220 -3.80 20.70 4.75
N PRO A 221 -2.59 21.22 4.50
CA PRO A 221 -2.11 21.54 3.16
C PRO A 221 -2.13 20.35 2.18
N SER A 222 -2.06 19.12 2.70
CA SER A 222 -2.13 17.88 1.92
C SER A 222 -3.56 17.40 1.64
N GLY A 223 -4.58 18.16 2.07
CA GLY A 223 -5.99 17.83 1.86
C GLY A 223 -6.56 16.79 2.81
N TYR A 224 -5.86 16.45 3.89
CA TYR A 224 -6.35 15.53 4.92
C TYR A 224 -7.09 16.28 6.04
N PRO A 225 -8.08 15.64 6.72
CA PRO A 225 -8.80 16.28 7.82
C PRO A 225 -7.90 16.56 9.02
N ARG A 226 -8.01 17.77 9.59
CA ARG A 226 -7.38 18.15 10.85
C ARG A 226 -8.36 18.33 12.00
N VAL A 227 -9.65 18.08 11.76
CA VAL A 227 -10.71 18.19 12.75
C VAL A 227 -11.48 16.89 12.81
N VAL A 228 -11.72 16.37 14.01
CA VAL A 228 -12.62 15.25 14.24
C VAL A 228 -13.79 15.70 15.11
N LYS A 229 -15.00 15.32 14.73
CA LYS A 229 -16.23 15.63 15.44
C LYS A 229 -17.00 14.38 15.81
N ARG A 230 -17.89 14.48 16.80
CA ARG A 230 -18.92 13.50 17.13
C ARG A 230 -20.24 13.94 16.50
N TRP A 231 -20.80 13.10 15.66
CA TRP A 231 -22.03 13.38 14.90
C TRP A 231 -23.16 12.45 15.34
N THR A 232 -24.32 13.03 15.63
CA THR A 232 -25.49 12.31 16.12
C THR A 232 -26.50 12.11 14.98
N ARG A 233 -27.05 10.91 14.88
CA ARG A 233 -28.06 10.51 13.90
C ARG A 233 -29.22 11.51 13.83
N GLY A 234 -29.68 11.80 12.63
CA GLY A 234 -30.82 12.69 12.39
C GLY A 234 -30.52 14.18 12.60
N THR A 235 -29.28 14.54 12.90
CA THR A 235 -28.84 15.96 12.94
C THR A 235 -28.03 16.30 11.68
N PRO A 236 -28.03 17.57 11.23
CA PRO A 236 -27.15 17.98 10.13
C PRO A 236 -25.68 17.90 10.58
N LEU A 237 -24.78 17.68 9.62
CA LEU A 237 -23.33 17.55 9.87
C LEU A 237 -22.76 18.80 10.57
N ASP A 238 -23.26 19.99 10.27
CA ASP A 238 -22.84 21.25 10.91
C ASP A 238 -23.13 21.30 12.42
N ALA A 239 -24.06 20.46 12.90
CA ALA A 239 -24.37 20.32 14.31
C ALA A 239 -23.43 19.35 15.06
N ALA A 240 -22.52 18.69 14.35
CA ALA A 240 -21.56 17.77 14.94
C ALA A 240 -20.60 18.52 15.89
N VAL A 241 -20.35 17.92 17.06
CA VAL A 241 -19.55 18.53 18.13
C VAL A 241 -18.08 18.18 17.97
N THR A 242 -17.21 19.19 17.98
CA THR A 242 -15.76 18.99 17.88
C THR A 242 -15.23 18.21 19.07
N VAL A 243 -14.49 17.14 18.79
CA VAL A 243 -13.78 16.31 19.76
C VAL A 243 -12.32 16.70 19.82
N TYR A 244 -11.69 16.93 18.68
CA TYR A 244 -10.30 17.36 18.59
C TYR A 244 -10.09 18.19 17.33
N GLU A 245 -9.23 19.19 17.44
CA GLU A 245 -8.76 20.01 16.34
C GLU A 245 -7.24 20.11 16.41
N GLY A 246 -6.58 19.63 15.36
CA GLY A 246 -5.15 19.78 15.15
C GLY A 246 -4.80 21.10 14.50
N THR A 247 -3.52 21.28 14.22
CA THR A 247 -2.98 22.45 13.52
C THR A 247 -2.90 22.20 12.02
N ASP A 248 -2.61 23.20 11.22
CA ASP A 248 -2.31 23.09 9.80
C ASP A 248 -0.93 22.46 9.51
N GLU A 249 -0.09 22.34 10.55
CA GLU A 249 1.19 21.61 10.47
C GLU A 249 1.03 20.09 10.66
N ASP A 250 -0.13 19.65 11.18
CA ASP A 250 -0.40 18.22 11.34
C ASP A 250 -0.68 17.55 9.99
N MET A 251 -0.37 16.28 9.89
CA MET A 251 -0.64 15.50 8.69
C MET A 251 -2.11 15.05 8.63
N TYR A 252 -2.66 14.57 9.79
CA TYR A 252 -3.96 13.94 9.83
C TYR A 252 -4.49 13.78 11.27
N ILE A 253 -5.81 13.96 11.45
CA ILE A 253 -6.48 13.70 12.72
C ILE A 253 -7.61 12.69 12.50
N SER A 254 -7.71 11.69 13.38
CA SER A 254 -8.80 10.73 13.39
C SER A 254 -9.25 10.37 14.80
N ALA A 255 -10.39 9.70 14.91
CA ALA A 255 -10.83 9.10 16.17
C ALA A 255 -11.62 7.82 15.89
N TRP A 256 -11.55 6.89 16.83
CA TRP A 256 -12.32 5.64 16.78
C TRP A 256 -12.70 5.16 18.17
N ARG A 257 -13.67 4.25 18.21
CA ARG A 257 -14.04 3.49 19.40
C ARG A 257 -13.61 2.04 19.24
N SER A 258 -12.93 1.51 20.26
CA SER A 258 -12.75 0.06 20.42
C SER A 258 -14.05 -0.55 20.93
N HIS A 259 -14.60 -1.50 20.20
CA HIS A 259 -15.81 -2.24 20.56
C HIS A 259 -15.51 -3.60 21.22
N THR A 260 -14.30 -3.77 21.77
CA THR A 260 -13.95 -4.99 22.49
C THR A 260 -14.75 -5.07 23.79
N PRO A 261 -15.61 -6.11 23.98
CA PRO A 261 -16.49 -6.21 25.14
C PRO A 261 -15.73 -6.15 26.46
N GLY A 262 -16.16 -5.25 27.34
CA GLY A 262 -15.51 -4.97 28.63
C GLY A 262 -14.27 -4.06 28.58
N PHE A 263 -13.88 -3.62 27.39
CA PHE A 263 -12.72 -2.75 27.14
C PHE A 263 -13.07 -1.67 26.11
N GLU A 264 -14.33 -1.24 26.08
CA GLU A 264 -14.77 -0.18 25.20
C GLU A 264 -14.07 1.13 25.57
N ARG A 265 -13.31 1.68 24.63
CA ARG A 265 -12.52 2.90 24.78
C ARG A 265 -12.56 3.73 23.52
N ASP A 266 -12.59 5.03 23.70
CA ASP A 266 -12.47 5.99 22.61
C ASP A 266 -11.02 6.49 22.51
N PHE A 267 -10.53 6.65 21.28
CA PHE A 267 -9.19 7.15 21.01
C PHE A 267 -9.25 8.31 20.02
N VAL A 268 -8.34 9.27 20.20
CA VAL A 268 -8.01 10.29 19.20
C VAL A 268 -6.57 10.08 18.79
N HIS A 269 -6.34 10.03 17.49
CA HIS A 269 -5.03 9.92 16.88
C HIS A 269 -4.68 11.25 16.20
N ARG A 270 -3.53 11.78 16.53
CA ARG A 270 -2.92 12.93 15.91
C ARG A 270 -1.66 12.51 15.19
N SER A 271 -1.71 12.44 13.88
CA SER A 271 -0.52 12.24 13.05
C SER A 271 0.07 13.61 12.72
N LYS A 272 1.28 13.88 13.21
CA LYS A 272 1.99 15.13 12.98
C LYS A 272 2.80 15.07 11.68
N ALA A 273 3.34 13.90 11.37
CA ALA A 273 4.07 13.59 10.16
C ALA A 273 4.13 12.08 10.01
N PHE A 274 4.57 11.55 8.86
CA PHE A 274 4.97 10.15 8.79
C PHE A 274 5.95 9.83 9.91
N TYR A 275 5.67 8.80 10.68
CA TYR A 275 6.48 8.34 11.83
C TYR A 275 6.50 9.30 13.02
N SER A 276 5.49 10.12 13.19
CA SER A 276 5.38 11.02 14.34
C SER A 276 3.92 11.21 14.73
N ASP A 277 3.46 10.38 15.67
CA ASP A 277 2.07 10.25 16.06
C ASP A 277 1.88 10.47 17.55
N GLU A 278 0.70 10.93 17.93
CA GLU A 278 0.25 11.01 19.31
C GLU A 278 -1.09 10.30 19.44
N LEU A 279 -1.20 9.38 20.37
CA LEU A 279 -2.44 8.69 20.69
C LEU A 279 -2.99 9.17 22.03
N TYR A 280 -4.28 9.50 22.07
CA TYR A 280 -4.97 9.95 23.26
C TYR A 280 -6.11 8.99 23.59
N LEU A 281 -6.18 8.57 24.87
CA LEU A 281 -7.41 8.02 25.43
C LEU A 281 -8.40 9.15 25.58
N ALA A 282 -9.59 9.01 25.00
CA ALA A 282 -10.63 10.02 25.01
C ALA A 282 -11.81 9.56 25.86
N GLU A 283 -12.22 10.39 26.80
CA GLU A 283 -13.33 10.11 27.71
C GLU A 283 -14.41 11.19 27.56
N ARG A 284 -15.68 10.80 27.59
CA ARG A 284 -16.86 11.69 27.50
C ARG A 284 -16.80 12.64 26.30
N THR A 285 -16.42 12.10 25.16
CA THR A 285 -16.22 12.86 23.92
C THR A 285 -17.46 13.66 23.52
N GLY A 286 -17.26 14.92 23.13
CA GLY A 286 -18.31 15.83 22.70
C GLY A 286 -19.16 16.39 23.86
N THR A 287 -18.70 16.29 25.09
CA THR A 287 -19.35 16.88 26.27
C THR A 287 -18.44 17.92 26.94
N PRO A 288 -19.00 18.82 27.81
CA PRO A 288 -18.16 19.77 28.56
C PRO A 288 -17.14 19.10 29.50
N GLU A 289 -17.37 17.85 29.89
CA GLU A 289 -16.51 17.05 30.76
C GLU A 289 -15.52 16.18 29.97
N GLN A 290 -15.35 16.42 28.68
CA GLN A 290 -14.42 15.70 27.86
C GLN A 290 -13.00 15.79 28.42
N ARG A 291 -12.32 14.63 28.41
CA ARG A 291 -10.93 14.51 28.81
C ARG A 291 -10.15 13.73 27.75
N LEU A 292 -8.97 14.25 27.41
CA LEU A 292 -8.00 13.59 26.58
C LEU A 292 -6.74 13.31 27.39
N THR A 293 -6.33 12.05 27.46
CA THR A 293 -5.12 11.62 28.18
C THR A 293 -4.13 11.06 27.14
N LYS A 294 -3.02 11.78 26.92
CA LYS A 294 -1.97 11.31 26.00
C LYS A 294 -1.36 10.01 26.54
N ILE A 295 -1.17 9.03 25.67
CA ILE A 295 -0.36 7.85 25.94
C ILE A 295 1.11 8.27 25.80
N ASP A 296 1.82 8.33 26.93
CA ASP A 296 3.15 8.96 27.05
C ASP A 296 4.26 7.99 26.59
N VAL A 297 4.37 7.81 25.27
CA VAL A 297 5.42 7.05 24.57
C VAL A 297 6.12 7.97 23.56
N PRO A 298 7.27 7.57 22.98
CA PRO A 298 7.89 8.34 21.90
C PRO A 298 6.91 8.56 20.74
N ASP A 299 6.85 9.76 20.19
CA ASP A 299 5.96 10.07 19.08
C ASP A 299 6.29 9.28 17.80
N SER A 300 7.51 8.74 17.71
CA SER A 300 7.92 7.86 16.61
C SER A 300 7.48 6.39 16.78
N ALA A 301 6.95 6.02 17.95
CA ALA A 301 6.54 4.64 18.21
C ALA A 301 5.12 4.35 17.68
N GLU A 302 4.91 3.17 17.13
CA GLU A 302 3.57 2.67 16.86
C GLU A 302 2.93 2.10 18.12
N VAL A 303 1.68 2.48 18.38
CA VAL A 303 0.96 2.18 19.62
C VAL A 303 -0.33 1.44 19.34
N GLY A 304 -0.48 0.28 19.95
CA GLY A 304 -1.72 -0.49 19.94
C GLY A 304 -2.26 -0.73 21.36
N VAL A 305 -3.55 -0.55 21.56
CA VAL A 305 -4.23 -0.92 22.80
C VAL A 305 -5.27 -1.99 22.53
N ARG A 306 -5.11 -3.14 23.14
CA ARG A 306 -6.02 -4.26 23.00
C ARG A 306 -6.33 -4.87 24.36
N ARG A 307 -7.61 -4.84 24.74
CA ARG A 307 -8.05 -5.27 26.07
C ARG A 307 -7.25 -4.55 27.16
N GLU A 308 -6.60 -5.30 28.03
CA GLU A 308 -5.74 -4.77 29.11
C GLU A 308 -4.31 -4.45 28.69
N TRP A 309 -3.92 -4.73 27.42
CA TRP A 309 -2.55 -4.62 26.96
C TRP A 309 -2.30 -3.37 26.13
N LEU A 310 -1.21 -2.69 26.43
CA LEU A 310 -0.54 -1.70 25.59
C LEU A 310 0.60 -2.40 24.86
N LEU A 311 0.64 -2.29 23.55
CA LEU A 311 1.80 -2.65 22.71
C LEU A 311 2.47 -1.37 22.22
N VAL A 312 3.79 -1.36 22.25
CA VAL A 312 4.62 -0.25 21.74
C VAL A 312 5.69 -0.86 20.83
N GLU A 313 5.63 -0.52 19.55
CA GLU A 313 6.66 -0.85 18.59
C GLU A 313 7.57 0.36 18.42
N LEU A 314 8.84 0.18 18.74
CA LEU A 314 9.82 1.27 18.77
C LEU A 314 10.45 1.49 17.41
N ARG A 315 10.48 2.75 16.98
CA ARG A 315 11.21 3.17 15.80
C ARG A 315 12.62 3.70 16.11
N ASP A 316 12.80 4.21 17.33
CA ASP A 316 14.06 4.71 17.87
C ASP A 316 14.38 4.03 19.20
N ASP A 317 15.65 4.09 19.62
CA ASP A 317 16.03 3.63 20.95
C ASP A 317 15.31 4.46 22.03
N TRP A 318 14.68 3.79 22.99
CA TRP A 318 13.95 4.43 24.05
C TRP A 318 14.47 4.08 25.44
N THR A 319 14.88 5.08 26.22
CA THR A 319 15.30 4.92 27.60
C THR A 319 14.20 5.39 28.56
N VAL A 320 13.61 4.47 29.29
CA VAL A 320 12.51 4.71 30.21
C VAL A 320 12.55 3.70 31.37
N GLY A 321 12.09 4.09 32.58
CA GLY A 321 12.06 3.21 33.74
C GLY A 321 13.42 2.64 34.18
N GLY A 322 14.53 3.27 33.74
CA GLY A 322 15.89 2.81 34.00
C GLY A 322 16.40 1.72 33.06
N ALA A 323 15.65 1.34 32.03
CA ALA A 323 16.03 0.42 30.95
C ALA A 323 16.11 1.16 29.62
N THR A 324 16.93 0.64 28.68
CA THR A 324 16.99 1.09 27.29
C THR A 324 16.50 -0.04 26.39
N TYR A 325 15.48 0.26 25.58
CA TYR A 325 14.90 -0.64 24.58
C TYR A 325 15.34 -0.19 23.19
N ARG A 326 15.67 -1.13 22.33
CA ARG A 326 16.22 -0.85 20.99
C ARG A 326 15.13 -0.51 19.98
N ALA A 327 15.48 0.31 19.01
CA ALA A 327 14.69 0.52 17.79
C ALA A 327 14.30 -0.83 17.15
N GLY A 328 13.05 -0.95 16.69
CA GLY A 328 12.49 -2.18 16.10
C GLY A 328 11.99 -3.21 17.14
N SER A 329 12.08 -2.93 18.44
CA SER A 329 11.55 -3.82 19.48
C SER A 329 10.04 -3.67 19.63
N LEU A 330 9.34 -4.78 19.91
CA LEU A 330 7.94 -4.80 20.34
C LEU A 330 7.88 -4.99 21.86
N LEU A 331 7.28 -4.04 22.55
CA LEU A 331 7.13 -3.99 23.99
C LEU A 331 5.66 -4.16 24.39
N ALA A 332 5.41 -4.77 25.53
CA ALA A 332 4.08 -4.87 26.12
C ALA A 332 4.06 -4.37 27.57
N ALA A 333 2.98 -3.70 27.94
CA ALA A 333 2.67 -3.31 29.31
C ALA A 333 1.17 -3.43 29.59
N ARG A 334 0.78 -3.49 30.88
CA ARG A 334 -0.62 -3.32 31.27
C ARG A 334 -1.03 -1.87 31.03
N PHE A 335 -2.10 -1.64 30.26
CA PHE A 335 -2.49 -0.31 29.82
C PHE A 335 -2.87 0.61 30.99
N ASP A 336 -3.66 0.10 31.95
CA ASP A 336 -4.11 0.89 33.08
C ASP A 336 -2.96 1.19 34.07
N ASP A 337 -2.02 0.25 34.25
CA ASP A 337 -0.80 0.46 35.06
C ASP A 337 0.12 1.49 34.41
N PHE A 338 0.25 1.43 33.08
CA PHE A 338 1.00 2.43 32.31
C PHE A 338 0.40 3.82 32.45
N LEU A 339 -0.94 3.97 32.40
CA LEU A 339 -1.64 5.23 32.64
C LEU A 339 -1.46 5.72 34.09
N ALA A 340 -1.32 4.80 35.04
CA ALA A 340 -1.03 5.13 36.45
C ALA A 340 0.44 5.49 36.70
N GLY A 341 1.30 5.41 35.69
CA GLY A 341 2.72 5.81 35.74
C GLY A 341 3.74 4.68 35.80
N ASP A 342 3.31 3.41 35.71
CA ASP A 342 4.26 2.31 35.56
C ASP A 342 4.99 2.40 34.21
N ARG A 343 6.26 2.05 34.20
CA ARG A 343 7.13 2.06 33.01
C ARG A 343 7.93 0.76 32.88
N GLY A 344 7.43 -0.33 33.49
CA GLY A 344 7.96 -1.66 33.32
C GLY A 344 7.38 -2.30 32.04
N PHE A 345 8.24 -2.68 31.09
CA PHE A 345 7.81 -3.34 29.85
C PHE A 345 8.35 -4.75 29.75
N THR A 346 7.54 -5.65 29.18
CA THR A 346 7.99 -6.95 28.71
C THR A 346 8.41 -6.82 27.24
N VAL A 347 9.63 -7.25 26.91
CA VAL A 347 10.10 -7.31 25.51
C VAL A 347 9.53 -8.57 24.86
N LEU A 348 8.62 -8.38 23.91
CA LEU A 348 8.02 -9.48 23.14
C LEU A 348 8.87 -9.88 21.94
N PHE A 349 9.52 -8.90 21.33
CA PHE A 349 10.47 -9.07 20.23
C PHE A 349 11.59 -8.02 20.34
N GLU A 350 12.83 -8.45 20.05
CA GLU A 350 13.98 -7.57 19.89
C GLU A 350 14.68 -7.94 18.56
N PRO A 351 14.95 -6.96 17.66
CA PRO A 351 15.55 -7.22 16.36
C PRO A 351 17.02 -7.63 16.48
N THR A 352 17.48 -8.36 15.47
CA THR A 352 18.90 -8.69 15.25
C THR A 352 19.40 -8.07 13.94
N ALA A 353 20.62 -8.38 13.53
CA ALA A 353 21.16 -7.89 12.25
C ALA A 353 20.41 -8.44 11.01
N THR A 354 19.67 -9.56 11.17
CA THR A 354 18.95 -10.22 10.07
C THR A 354 17.44 -10.32 10.31
N THR A 355 16.95 -9.90 11.49
CA THR A 355 15.53 -10.02 11.84
C THR A 355 14.88 -8.68 12.11
N SER A 356 13.64 -8.52 11.65
CA SER A 356 12.78 -7.37 11.91
C SER A 356 11.34 -7.81 12.20
N LEU A 357 10.56 -6.96 12.85
CA LEU A 357 9.14 -7.16 13.03
C LEU A 357 8.40 -6.87 11.71
N ALA A 358 7.60 -7.83 11.25
CA ALA A 358 6.71 -7.64 10.10
C ALA A 358 5.27 -7.31 10.52
N GLY A 359 4.95 -7.51 11.79
CA GLY A 359 3.65 -7.17 12.38
C GLY A 359 3.26 -8.08 13.53
N ALA A 360 2.17 -7.72 14.19
CA ALA A 360 1.60 -8.43 15.32
C ALA A 360 0.07 -8.50 15.20
N THR A 361 -0.50 -9.70 15.36
CA THR A 361 -1.93 -9.96 15.19
C THR A 361 -2.53 -10.58 16.44
N TRP A 362 -3.51 -9.91 17.03
CA TRP A 362 -4.25 -10.44 18.16
C TRP A 362 -5.35 -11.42 17.71
N THR A 363 -5.43 -12.55 18.41
CA THR A 363 -6.63 -13.40 18.49
C THR A 363 -7.34 -13.14 19.83
N ARG A 364 -8.31 -14.00 20.18
CA ARG A 364 -9.01 -13.86 21.46
C ARG A 364 -8.06 -13.97 22.66
N HIS A 365 -7.13 -14.94 22.66
CA HIS A 365 -6.25 -15.22 23.81
C HIS A 365 -4.77 -15.05 23.50
N HIS A 366 -4.36 -14.88 22.23
CA HIS A 366 -2.96 -14.88 21.82
C HIS A 366 -2.59 -13.66 21.00
N LEU A 367 -1.31 -13.34 20.98
CA LEU A 367 -0.67 -12.42 20.05
C LEU A 367 0.24 -13.24 19.13
N VAL A 368 0.01 -13.17 17.83
CA VAL A 368 0.90 -13.77 16.83
C VAL A 368 1.84 -12.71 16.33
N VAL A 369 3.14 -12.92 16.56
CA VAL A 369 4.21 -12.02 16.10
C VAL A 369 4.82 -12.60 14.83
N ASN A 370 4.77 -11.84 13.74
CA ASN A 370 5.35 -12.16 12.46
C ASN A 370 6.71 -11.46 12.34
N VAL A 371 7.76 -12.23 12.13
CA VAL A 371 9.14 -11.73 12.05
C VAL A 371 9.69 -12.03 10.67
N LEU A 372 10.36 -11.08 10.03
CA LEU A 372 11.23 -11.33 8.88
C LEU A 372 12.62 -11.77 9.37
N ASP A 373 13.14 -12.85 8.82
CA ASP A 373 14.51 -13.33 9.00
C ASP A 373 15.15 -13.49 7.61
N ASP A 374 16.06 -12.57 7.25
CA ASP A 374 16.55 -12.40 5.87
C ASP A 374 15.37 -12.39 4.84
N VAL A 375 14.36 -11.53 5.10
CA VAL A 375 13.15 -11.35 4.27
C VAL A 375 12.20 -12.57 4.21
N LYS A 376 12.33 -13.54 5.12
CA LYS A 376 11.48 -14.73 5.23
C LYS A 376 10.68 -14.70 6.51
N ASN A 377 9.38 -14.99 6.42
CA ASN A 377 8.49 -14.94 7.59
C ASN A 377 8.73 -16.07 8.58
N ARG A 378 8.69 -15.72 9.87
CA ARG A 378 8.66 -16.62 11.03
C ARG A 378 7.54 -16.20 11.95
N LEU A 379 6.65 -17.13 12.31
CA LEU A 379 5.51 -16.84 13.18
C LEU A 379 5.77 -17.38 14.59
N HIS A 380 5.53 -16.53 15.58
CA HIS A 380 5.59 -16.88 17.00
C HIS A 380 4.26 -16.56 17.65
N VAL A 381 3.70 -17.52 18.37
CA VAL A 381 2.49 -17.33 19.18
C VAL A 381 2.90 -16.97 20.60
N LEU A 382 2.46 -15.84 21.08
CA LEU A 382 2.69 -15.34 22.42
C LEU A 382 1.37 -15.33 23.20
N THR A 383 1.31 -16.06 24.29
CA THR A 383 0.13 -16.11 25.16
C THR A 383 0.38 -15.26 26.39
N PRO A 384 -0.39 -14.18 26.62
CA PRO A 384 -0.24 -13.36 27.81
C PRO A 384 -0.60 -14.12 29.09
N PRO A 385 -0.09 -13.73 30.25
CA PRO A 385 -0.23 -14.47 31.50
C PRO A 385 -1.68 -14.71 31.96
N ASP A 386 -2.64 -13.87 31.54
CA ASP A 386 -4.03 -13.95 32.00
C ASP A 386 -4.94 -14.78 31.07
N ALA A 387 -4.50 -15.12 29.88
CA ALA A 387 -5.28 -15.92 28.94
C ALA A 387 -5.56 -17.35 29.44
N ALA A 388 -4.87 -17.79 30.47
CA ALA A 388 -4.98 -19.13 31.07
C ALA A 388 -6.08 -19.26 32.12
N ALA A 389 -6.81 -18.20 32.50
CA ALA A 389 -7.82 -18.24 33.58
C ALA A 389 -9.20 -17.76 33.12
N PRO A 390 -10.14 -18.66 32.74
CA PRO A 390 -11.51 -18.27 32.45
C PRO A 390 -12.20 -17.74 33.73
N GLY A 391 -12.48 -16.43 33.80
CA GLY A 391 -13.37 -15.82 34.78
C GLY A 391 -12.81 -15.65 36.21
N GLY A 392 -11.51 -15.76 36.41
CA GLY A 392 -10.85 -15.52 37.71
C GLY A 392 -10.33 -14.10 37.86
N ALA A 393 -10.61 -13.45 39.00
CA ALA A 393 -9.86 -12.25 39.40
C ALA A 393 -8.38 -12.66 39.53
N VAL A 394 -7.55 -12.06 38.70
CA VAL A 394 -6.11 -12.35 38.64
C VAL A 394 -5.46 -11.84 39.93
N GLY A 395 -4.89 -12.73 40.73
CA GLY A 395 -4.01 -12.32 41.82
C GLY A 395 -2.74 -11.69 41.27
N GLN A 396 -2.16 -10.74 41.96
CA GLN A 396 -0.95 -9.99 41.56
C GLN A 396 0.23 -10.90 41.11
N GLU A 397 0.34 -12.12 41.66
CA GLU A 397 1.33 -13.12 41.27
C GLU A 397 1.12 -13.69 39.86
N ALA A 398 -0.11 -13.70 39.32
CA ALA A 398 -0.40 -14.17 37.96
C ALA A 398 -0.19 -13.04 36.92
N ALA A 399 -0.29 -11.79 37.33
CA ALA A 399 -0.05 -10.63 36.48
C ALA A 399 1.43 -10.47 36.09
N ASP A 400 2.34 -10.94 36.95
CA ASP A 400 3.79 -10.89 36.74
C ASP A 400 4.36 -12.15 36.05
N ALA A 401 3.51 -13.11 35.66
CA ALA A 401 3.95 -14.29 34.96
C ALA A 401 4.47 -13.94 33.54
N PRO A 402 5.49 -14.66 33.03
CA PRO A 402 6.00 -14.39 31.70
C PRO A 402 4.99 -14.78 30.62
N TRP A 403 5.01 -14.06 29.49
CA TRP A 403 4.36 -14.49 28.27
C TRP A 403 4.88 -15.86 27.81
N VAL A 404 3.98 -16.78 27.50
CA VAL A 404 4.35 -18.11 27.01
C VAL A 404 4.52 -18.07 25.49
N ARG A 405 5.69 -18.49 25.00
CA ARG A 405 5.98 -18.54 23.55
C ARG A 405 5.81 -19.96 23.04
N SER A 406 5.12 -20.11 21.91
CA SER A 406 5.01 -21.34 21.14
C SER A 406 5.14 -21.03 19.63
N GLU A 407 5.30 -22.09 18.82
CA GLU A 407 5.46 -21.97 17.38
C GLU A 407 4.30 -22.63 16.65
N ILE A 408 4.00 -22.16 15.45
CA ILE A 408 3.02 -22.76 14.55
C ILE A 408 3.73 -23.84 13.72
N PRO A 409 3.34 -25.12 13.85
CA PRO A 409 3.95 -26.19 13.07
C PRO A 409 3.51 -26.15 11.60
N GLY A 410 4.36 -26.67 10.69
CA GLY A 410 4.00 -26.95 9.31
C GLY A 410 3.98 -25.74 8.36
N LEU A 411 4.56 -24.60 8.76
CA LEU A 411 4.72 -23.45 7.88
C LEU A 411 5.81 -23.70 6.81
N PRO A 412 5.67 -23.15 5.59
CA PRO A 412 6.69 -23.27 4.56
C PRO A 412 8.00 -22.60 4.99
N ALA A 413 9.13 -23.23 4.66
CA ALA A 413 10.46 -22.72 5.00
C ALA A 413 10.88 -21.51 4.12
N LEU A 414 10.27 -21.36 2.94
CA LEU A 414 10.50 -20.28 1.98
C LEU A 414 9.14 -19.72 1.56
N GLY A 415 9.12 -18.42 1.26
CA GLY A 415 7.90 -17.72 0.87
C GLY A 415 7.40 -16.75 1.95
N THR A 416 6.33 -16.08 1.61
CA THR A 416 5.63 -15.12 2.49
C THR A 416 4.49 -15.84 3.21
N VAL A 417 4.32 -15.54 4.49
CA VAL A 417 3.18 -15.94 5.30
C VAL A 417 2.54 -14.69 5.89
N ALA A 418 1.37 -14.31 5.38
CA ALA A 418 0.54 -13.28 6.00
C ALA A 418 -0.44 -13.91 6.98
N VAL A 419 -0.71 -13.23 8.08
CA VAL A 419 -1.55 -13.70 9.19
C VAL A 419 -2.65 -12.69 9.44
N GLY A 420 -3.90 -13.15 9.50
CA GLY A 420 -5.04 -12.35 9.92
C GLY A 420 -5.91 -13.12 10.91
N ALA A 421 -6.38 -12.47 11.97
CA ALA A 421 -7.37 -13.09 12.86
C ALA A 421 -8.73 -13.22 12.14
N VAL A 422 -9.37 -14.36 12.29
CA VAL A 422 -10.75 -14.57 11.76
C VAL A 422 -11.74 -13.69 12.51
N ASP A 423 -11.68 -13.72 13.83
CA ASP A 423 -12.45 -12.87 14.74
C ASP A 423 -11.65 -12.70 16.05
N PRO A 424 -10.92 -11.58 16.20
CA PRO A 424 -10.03 -11.41 17.36
C PRO A 424 -10.78 -11.18 18.68
N VAL A 425 -12.09 -11.08 18.66
CA VAL A 425 -12.92 -10.95 19.86
C VAL A 425 -13.40 -12.31 20.35
N ASP A 426 -13.83 -13.17 19.42
CA ASP A 426 -14.57 -14.39 19.78
C ASP A 426 -13.77 -15.67 19.63
N THR A 427 -12.70 -15.71 18.77
CA THR A 427 -11.97 -16.95 18.46
C THR A 427 -10.45 -16.78 18.46
N ASP A 428 -9.76 -17.91 18.51
CA ASP A 428 -8.31 -18.00 18.29
C ASP A 428 -7.99 -18.58 16.91
N ASP A 429 -8.89 -18.36 15.97
CA ASP A 429 -8.73 -18.79 14.60
C ASP A 429 -7.99 -17.73 13.77
N LEU A 430 -7.13 -18.21 12.89
CA LEU A 430 -6.31 -17.41 11.99
C LEU A 430 -6.54 -17.80 10.54
N TRP A 431 -6.61 -16.80 9.68
CA TRP A 431 -6.32 -16.96 8.26
C TRP A 431 -4.82 -16.89 8.05
N LEU A 432 -4.27 -17.89 7.39
CA LEU A 432 -2.89 -17.93 6.92
C LEU A 432 -2.88 -17.87 5.40
N VAL A 433 -2.30 -16.84 4.84
CA VAL A 433 -2.07 -16.70 3.39
C VAL A 433 -0.61 -17.01 3.12
N THR A 434 -0.35 -18.12 2.45
CA THR A 434 1.01 -18.52 2.06
C THR A 434 1.20 -18.36 0.56
N THR A 435 2.34 -17.80 0.14
CA THR A 435 2.65 -17.55 -1.25
C THR A 435 4.15 -17.46 -1.47
N ASP A 436 4.62 -17.71 -2.70
CA ASP A 436 5.94 -17.32 -3.17
C ASP A 436 5.83 -16.88 -4.66
N TYR A 437 6.96 -16.63 -5.32
CA TYR A 437 6.92 -16.16 -6.72
C TYR A 437 6.39 -17.20 -7.72
N LEU A 438 6.52 -18.50 -7.43
CA LEU A 438 6.18 -19.62 -8.33
C LEU A 438 5.02 -20.48 -7.83
N THR A 439 4.79 -20.48 -6.52
CA THR A 439 3.71 -21.27 -5.90
C THR A 439 2.47 -20.40 -5.73
N PRO A 440 1.33 -20.82 -6.33
CA PRO A 440 0.08 -20.09 -6.18
C PRO A 440 -0.30 -19.87 -4.71
N THR A 441 -0.92 -18.73 -4.46
CA THR A 441 -1.39 -18.35 -3.13
C THR A 441 -2.35 -19.39 -2.56
N THR A 442 -2.12 -19.78 -1.31
CA THR A 442 -2.95 -20.72 -0.56
C THR A 442 -3.49 -20.04 0.70
N LEU A 443 -4.79 -20.16 0.92
CA LEU A 443 -5.48 -19.72 2.13
C LEU A 443 -5.74 -20.92 3.03
N SER A 444 -5.23 -20.85 4.25
CA SER A 444 -5.46 -21.88 5.27
C SER A 444 -6.15 -21.29 6.49
N LEU A 445 -6.96 -22.10 7.14
CA LEU A 445 -7.55 -21.82 8.44
C LEU A 445 -6.77 -22.56 9.52
N LEU A 446 -6.36 -21.88 10.58
CA LEU A 446 -5.66 -22.44 11.70
C LEU A 446 -6.36 -22.04 12.99
N SER A 447 -6.68 -23.00 13.86
CA SER A 447 -7.08 -22.73 15.24
C SER A 447 -5.88 -22.91 16.17
N LEU A 448 -5.60 -21.86 16.97
CA LEU A 448 -4.54 -21.92 17.98
C LEU A 448 -4.97 -22.67 19.25
N GLY A 449 -6.30 -22.83 19.46
CA GLY A 449 -6.85 -23.30 20.73
C GLY A 449 -6.79 -22.23 21.82
N GLU A 450 -7.22 -22.57 23.03
CA GLU A 450 -7.24 -21.61 24.16
C GLU A 450 -5.92 -21.60 24.94
N HIS A 451 -5.12 -22.66 24.85
CA HIS A 451 -3.87 -22.82 25.63
C HIS A 451 -2.62 -22.88 24.75
N PRO A 452 -1.46 -22.43 25.28
CA PRO A 452 -0.21 -22.52 24.53
C PRO A 452 0.10 -23.96 24.09
N GLY A 453 0.37 -24.12 22.79
CA GLY A 453 0.72 -25.41 22.20
C GLY A 453 -0.45 -26.27 21.73
N ASP A 454 -1.69 -25.82 21.89
CA ASP A 454 -2.90 -26.49 21.38
C ASP A 454 -3.10 -26.33 19.86
N ALA A 455 -2.25 -25.54 19.21
CA ALA A 455 -2.36 -25.25 17.79
C ALA A 455 -2.40 -26.53 16.95
N GLY A 456 -3.47 -26.67 16.14
CA GLY A 456 -3.60 -27.72 15.14
C GLY A 456 -2.66 -27.53 13.96
N ALA A 457 -2.76 -28.41 12.97
CA ALA A 457 -2.16 -28.16 11.66
C ALA A 457 -3.06 -27.21 10.86
N PRO A 458 -2.49 -26.30 10.03
CA PRO A 458 -3.29 -25.47 9.13
C PRO A 458 -4.15 -26.32 8.19
N GLU A 459 -5.44 -26.02 8.11
CA GLU A 459 -6.38 -26.60 7.15
C GLU A 459 -6.35 -25.76 5.88
N VAL A 460 -5.93 -26.33 4.74
CA VAL A 460 -6.02 -25.64 3.45
C VAL A 460 -7.50 -25.50 3.07
N VAL A 461 -7.99 -24.27 2.96
CA VAL A 461 -9.38 -23.97 2.61
C VAL A 461 -9.52 -23.65 1.13
N LYS A 462 -8.59 -22.87 0.58
CA LYS A 462 -8.58 -22.43 -0.82
C LYS A 462 -7.15 -22.35 -1.34
N SER A 463 -7.00 -22.56 -2.66
CA SER A 463 -5.76 -22.28 -3.38
C SER A 463 -6.07 -21.60 -4.70
N ASN A 464 -5.28 -20.61 -5.08
CA ASN A 464 -5.34 -20.07 -6.43
C ASN A 464 -4.92 -21.15 -7.45
N PRO A 465 -5.48 -21.16 -8.65
CA PRO A 465 -4.96 -21.99 -9.72
C PRO A 465 -3.55 -21.53 -10.12
N ALA A 466 -2.78 -22.43 -10.69
CA ALA A 466 -1.57 -22.08 -11.39
C ALA A 466 -1.93 -21.38 -12.70
N PHE A 467 -1.72 -20.07 -12.77
CA PHE A 467 -2.01 -19.28 -13.96
C PHE A 467 -0.95 -19.40 -15.05
N PHE A 468 0.22 -19.94 -14.73
CA PHE A 468 1.31 -20.23 -15.67
C PHE A 468 2.04 -21.50 -15.26
N ASP A 469 2.75 -22.10 -16.22
CA ASP A 469 3.59 -23.27 -15.97
C ASP A 469 4.92 -22.82 -15.36
N ALA A 470 5.18 -23.24 -14.14
CA ALA A 470 6.42 -22.96 -13.41
C ALA A 470 7.44 -24.12 -13.49
N ASP A 471 7.17 -25.17 -14.26
CA ASP A 471 8.09 -26.30 -14.39
C ASP A 471 9.45 -25.85 -14.97
N GLY A 472 10.52 -26.22 -14.29
CA GLY A 472 11.88 -25.78 -14.64
C GLY A 472 12.24 -24.35 -14.25
N MET A 473 11.35 -23.62 -13.56
CA MET A 473 11.64 -22.34 -12.95
C MET A 473 12.16 -22.51 -11.50
N THR A 474 12.86 -21.49 -11.01
CA THR A 474 13.40 -21.45 -9.65
C THR A 474 13.40 -20.03 -9.09
N VAL A 475 13.50 -19.95 -7.77
CA VAL A 475 13.72 -18.71 -7.02
C VAL A 475 15.07 -18.82 -6.33
N ALA A 476 15.93 -17.84 -6.52
CA ALA A 476 17.19 -17.72 -5.80
C ALA A 476 17.24 -16.40 -5.03
N GLN A 477 17.74 -16.43 -3.80
CA GLN A 477 18.07 -15.22 -3.04
C GLN A 477 19.57 -14.97 -3.12
N HIS A 478 19.95 -13.77 -3.51
CA HIS A 478 21.32 -13.31 -3.58
C HIS A 478 21.51 -12.03 -2.76
N PHE A 479 22.75 -11.59 -2.67
CA PHE A 479 23.12 -10.38 -1.95
C PHE A 479 24.15 -9.60 -2.78
N ALA A 480 23.81 -8.38 -3.14
CA ALA A 480 24.75 -7.43 -3.74
C ALA A 480 25.51 -6.68 -2.65
N THR A 481 26.63 -6.09 -2.98
CA THR A 481 27.39 -5.20 -2.10
C THR A 481 27.25 -3.78 -2.61
N SER A 482 26.63 -2.91 -1.81
CA SER A 482 26.47 -1.49 -2.12
C SER A 482 27.79 -0.74 -2.02
N ASP A 483 27.83 0.51 -2.52
CA ASP A 483 29.05 1.33 -2.59
C ASP A 483 29.67 1.60 -1.21
N ASP A 484 28.90 1.57 -0.13
CA ASP A 484 29.38 1.70 1.25
C ASP A 484 29.70 0.37 1.95
N GLY A 485 29.60 -0.76 1.23
CA GLY A 485 29.83 -2.10 1.75
C GLY A 485 28.57 -2.78 2.36
N THR A 486 27.43 -2.11 2.34
CA THR A 486 26.17 -2.69 2.83
C THR A 486 25.75 -3.89 1.97
N ARG A 487 25.36 -4.97 2.63
CA ARG A 487 24.84 -6.18 2.00
C ARG A 487 23.35 -6.02 1.69
N VAL A 488 22.99 -6.01 0.41
CA VAL A 488 21.63 -5.75 -0.10
C VAL A 488 21.02 -7.05 -0.61
N PRO A 489 19.94 -7.58 -0.01
CA PRO A 489 19.28 -8.79 -0.49
C PRO A 489 18.46 -8.51 -1.75
N TYR A 490 18.34 -9.53 -2.61
CA TYR A 490 17.43 -9.51 -3.74
C TYR A 490 17.06 -10.94 -4.15
N PHE A 491 15.88 -11.08 -4.76
CA PHE A 491 15.38 -12.35 -5.29
C PHE A 491 15.47 -12.34 -6.82
N VAL A 492 15.82 -13.49 -7.39
CA VAL A 492 15.83 -13.73 -8.83
C VAL A 492 14.89 -14.89 -9.14
N VAL A 493 13.98 -14.68 -10.07
CA VAL A 493 12.92 -15.62 -10.45
C VAL A 493 12.95 -15.85 -11.94
N GLY A 494 12.95 -17.10 -12.37
CA GLY A 494 12.94 -17.46 -13.78
C GLY A 494 13.32 -18.91 -14.01
N ARG A 495 13.60 -19.26 -15.26
CA ARG A 495 14.10 -20.60 -15.61
C ARG A 495 15.41 -20.87 -14.89
N ALA A 496 15.57 -22.10 -14.36
CA ALA A 496 16.72 -22.49 -13.56
C ALA A 496 18.07 -22.33 -14.30
N ASP A 497 18.07 -22.58 -15.61
CA ASP A 497 19.26 -22.40 -16.45
C ASP A 497 19.68 -20.94 -16.63
N LEU A 498 18.75 -19.99 -16.53
CA LEU A 498 19.01 -18.55 -16.59
C LEU A 498 19.40 -17.99 -15.21
N VAL A 499 18.68 -18.39 -14.16
CA VAL A 499 18.87 -17.91 -12.78
C VAL A 499 20.22 -18.32 -12.20
N ALA A 500 20.74 -19.52 -12.57
CA ALA A 500 22.04 -20.02 -12.12
C ALA A 500 23.22 -19.16 -12.64
N GLY A 501 23.03 -18.35 -13.66
CA GLY A 501 24.08 -17.51 -14.24
C GLY A 501 25.28 -18.28 -14.79
N ALA A 502 26.29 -17.58 -15.28
CA ALA A 502 27.48 -18.17 -15.89
C ALA A 502 28.49 -18.77 -14.90
N GLY A 503 28.38 -18.42 -13.58
CA GLY A 503 29.42 -18.71 -12.57
C GLY A 503 29.27 -20.01 -11.80
N GLU A 504 28.09 -20.64 -11.74
CA GLU A 504 27.78 -21.81 -10.93
C GLU A 504 27.32 -23.05 -11.75
N GLY A 505 27.79 -23.14 -13.00
CA GLY A 505 27.47 -24.28 -13.86
C GLY A 505 26.21 -24.05 -14.73
N GLY A 506 25.66 -22.85 -14.74
CA GLY A 506 24.60 -22.45 -15.66
C GLY A 506 25.11 -22.20 -17.07
N SER A 507 24.28 -22.48 -18.06
CA SER A 507 24.53 -22.20 -19.47
C SER A 507 24.09 -20.80 -19.88
N GLY A 508 23.88 -19.90 -18.91
CA GLY A 508 23.37 -18.55 -19.15
C GLY A 508 24.22 -17.78 -20.15
N THR A 509 23.61 -17.32 -21.23
CA THR A 509 24.28 -16.51 -22.27
C THR A 509 24.49 -15.06 -21.83
N GLY A 510 23.96 -14.69 -20.65
CA GLY A 510 23.96 -13.31 -20.15
C GLY A 510 22.99 -12.38 -20.91
N THR A 511 22.08 -12.93 -21.72
CA THR A 511 21.18 -12.13 -22.58
C THR A 511 19.70 -12.37 -22.27
N ALA A 512 19.38 -12.85 -21.05
CA ALA A 512 18.00 -13.02 -20.65
C ALA A 512 17.33 -11.66 -20.43
N PRO A 513 16.18 -11.36 -21.09
CA PRO A 513 15.39 -10.19 -20.76
C PRO A 513 15.04 -10.21 -19.27
N THR A 514 15.48 -9.21 -18.54
CA THR A 514 15.38 -9.18 -17.07
C THR A 514 14.67 -7.92 -16.63
N LEU A 515 13.61 -8.08 -15.81
CA LEU A 515 12.89 -6.99 -15.17
C LEU A 515 13.32 -6.87 -13.70
N LEU A 516 13.97 -5.78 -13.35
CA LEU A 516 14.35 -5.44 -11.98
C LEU A 516 13.32 -4.49 -11.38
N TYR A 517 12.73 -4.89 -10.27
CA TYR A 517 11.74 -4.12 -9.51
C TYR A 517 12.27 -3.73 -8.14
N GLY A 518 11.93 -2.53 -7.67
CA GLY A 518 12.24 -2.06 -6.33
C GLY A 518 11.35 -0.91 -5.88
N TYR A 519 11.36 -0.63 -4.58
CA TYR A 519 10.59 0.45 -3.99
C TYR A 519 11.47 1.38 -3.14
N GLY A 520 12.04 0.89 -2.04
CA GLY A 520 13.06 1.57 -1.23
C GLY A 520 12.58 2.86 -0.58
N GLY A 521 11.47 2.84 0.16
CA GLY A 521 10.96 3.97 0.93
C GLY A 521 9.81 3.60 1.83
N PHE A 522 9.45 4.51 2.73
CA PHE A 522 8.28 4.40 3.62
C PHE A 522 8.26 3.12 4.47
N GLU A 523 9.43 2.52 4.72
CA GLU A 523 9.57 1.27 5.49
C GLU A 523 8.77 0.07 4.92
N ILE A 524 8.44 0.12 3.61
CA ILE A 524 7.68 -0.95 2.96
C ILE A 524 8.62 -2.10 2.61
N SER A 525 8.32 -3.30 3.15
CA SER A 525 9.05 -4.53 2.85
C SER A 525 8.50 -5.20 1.59
N LEU A 526 9.37 -5.51 0.63
CA LEU A 526 9.02 -6.30 -0.55
C LEU A 526 9.28 -7.78 -0.26
N THR A 527 8.21 -8.54 -0.06
CA THR A 527 8.28 -9.99 0.21
C THR A 527 7.82 -10.79 -1.01
N PRO A 528 8.24 -12.07 -1.16
CA PRO A 528 7.82 -12.93 -2.26
C PRO A 528 6.29 -13.03 -2.39
N ALA A 529 5.77 -12.87 -3.62
CA ALA A 529 4.34 -12.97 -3.90
C ALA A 529 4.09 -13.56 -5.29
N TYR A 530 3.06 -14.42 -5.40
CA TYR A 530 2.63 -14.99 -6.67
C TYR A 530 1.88 -13.95 -7.50
N SER A 531 2.27 -13.82 -8.76
CA SER A 531 1.56 -12.99 -9.72
C SER A 531 1.30 -13.76 -11.00
N GLY A 532 0.05 -14.13 -11.23
CA GLY A 532 -0.36 -14.79 -12.47
C GLY A 532 -0.16 -13.91 -13.71
N ALA A 533 -0.34 -12.60 -13.58
CA ALA A 533 -0.13 -11.63 -14.66
C ALA A 533 1.36 -11.57 -15.05
N LEU A 534 2.26 -11.40 -14.08
CA LEU A 534 3.71 -11.46 -14.29
C LEU A 534 4.13 -12.80 -14.89
N GLY A 535 3.59 -13.91 -14.35
CA GLY A 535 3.87 -15.25 -14.82
C GLY A 535 3.53 -15.45 -16.30
N ARG A 536 2.33 -15.03 -16.71
CA ARG A 536 1.89 -15.16 -18.12
C ARG A 536 2.57 -14.18 -19.07
N ALA A 537 2.68 -12.93 -18.65
CA ALA A 537 3.16 -11.86 -19.53
C ALA A 537 4.68 -11.79 -19.63
N TRP A 538 5.41 -12.30 -18.62
CA TRP A 538 6.86 -12.15 -18.55
C TRP A 538 7.60 -13.47 -18.37
N LEU A 539 7.38 -14.21 -17.27
CA LEU A 539 8.14 -15.43 -16.97
C LEU A 539 7.93 -16.53 -18.02
N SER A 540 6.69 -16.75 -18.48
CA SER A 540 6.36 -17.72 -19.53
C SER A 540 6.92 -17.36 -20.90
N GLN A 541 7.29 -16.10 -21.11
CA GLN A 541 7.95 -15.62 -22.34
C GLN A 541 9.48 -15.73 -22.25
N GLY A 542 10.02 -16.31 -21.17
CA GLY A 542 11.46 -16.50 -20.96
C GLY A 542 12.13 -15.34 -20.23
N GLY A 543 11.37 -14.36 -19.74
CA GLY A 543 11.89 -13.27 -18.95
C GLY A 543 12.32 -13.70 -17.54
N VAL A 544 13.31 -13.01 -16.97
CA VAL A 544 13.72 -13.11 -15.58
C VAL A 544 13.12 -11.94 -14.79
N TYR A 545 12.63 -12.21 -13.58
CA TYR A 545 12.12 -11.18 -12.68
C TYR A 545 12.99 -11.08 -11.44
N VAL A 546 13.30 -9.86 -11.03
CA VAL A 546 14.17 -9.58 -9.89
C VAL A 546 13.52 -8.57 -8.97
N VAL A 547 13.53 -8.84 -7.66
CA VAL A 547 13.04 -7.93 -6.62
C VAL A 547 14.20 -7.52 -5.71
N ALA A 548 14.53 -6.24 -5.69
CA ALA A 548 15.60 -5.69 -4.87
C ALA A 548 15.05 -5.15 -3.54
N ASN A 549 15.57 -5.68 -2.43
CA ASN A 549 15.21 -5.30 -1.06
C ASN A 549 16.17 -4.22 -0.53
N ILE A 550 16.06 -3.02 -1.10
CA ILE A 550 16.99 -1.91 -0.89
C ILE A 550 16.66 -1.11 0.37
N ARG A 551 17.66 -0.38 0.90
CA ARG A 551 17.45 0.56 2.02
C ARG A 551 16.34 1.58 1.70
N GLY A 552 15.67 2.05 2.74
CA GLY A 552 14.42 2.80 2.64
C GLY A 552 13.18 1.90 2.75
N GLY A 553 13.29 0.59 2.46
CA GLY A 553 12.29 -0.42 2.80
C GLY A 553 12.32 -0.83 4.27
N GLY A 554 11.45 -1.78 4.65
CA GLY A 554 11.28 -2.28 6.02
C GLY A 554 11.89 -3.65 6.28
N GLU A 555 12.61 -4.24 5.32
CA GLU A 555 13.03 -5.65 5.37
C GLU A 555 13.91 -5.97 6.58
N TYR A 556 14.66 -4.99 7.08
CA TYR A 556 15.46 -5.08 8.31
C TYR A 556 15.02 -4.06 9.37
N GLY A 557 13.75 -3.61 9.31
CA GLY A 557 13.12 -2.72 10.27
C GLY A 557 13.52 -1.25 10.15
N PRO A 558 13.24 -0.45 11.20
CA PRO A 558 13.40 1.01 11.16
C PRO A 558 14.80 1.49 10.78
N ALA A 559 15.86 0.81 11.22
CA ALA A 559 17.24 1.18 10.90
C ALA A 559 17.53 1.07 9.39
N TRP A 560 16.93 0.09 8.70
CA TRP A 560 17.06 -0.10 7.25
C TRP A 560 16.39 1.02 6.48
N HIS A 561 15.22 1.44 6.94
CA HIS A 561 14.48 2.56 6.40
C HIS A 561 15.21 3.88 6.64
N GLN A 562 15.58 4.17 7.89
CA GLN A 562 16.21 5.44 8.28
C GLN A 562 17.57 5.66 7.60
N ALA A 563 18.27 4.57 7.23
CA ALA A 563 19.54 4.64 6.51
C ALA A 563 19.44 5.32 5.12
N ALA A 564 18.21 5.45 4.57
CA ALA A 564 17.97 6.07 3.27
C ALA A 564 16.97 7.25 3.32
N LEU A 565 16.86 7.94 4.45
CA LEU A 565 16.03 9.12 4.58
C LEU A 565 16.75 10.42 4.18
N LYS A 566 16.00 11.36 3.60
CA LYS A 566 16.43 12.76 3.38
C LYS A 566 17.81 12.84 2.70
N ALA A 567 18.81 13.42 3.38
CA ALA A 567 20.16 13.56 2.85
C ALA A 567 20.85 12.23 2.49
N ASN A 568 20.39 11.12 3.07
CA ASN A 568 20.89 9.77 2.78
C ASN A 568 20.12 9.05 1.68
N ARG A 569 19.18 9.71 1.01
CA ARG A 569 18.30 9.09 0.00
C ARG A 569 19.04 8.36 -1.11
N HIS A 570 20.22 8.85 -1.47
CA HIS A 570 21.11 8.24 -2.46
C HIS A 570 21.48 6.78 -2.13
N ARG A 571 21.45 6.37 -0.85
CA ARG A 571 21.74 4.99 -0.45
C ARG A 571 20.78 3.97 -1.08
N ALA A 572 19.51 4.31 -1.21
CA ALA A 572 18.54 3.45 -1.92
C ALA A 572 18.91 3.28 -3.41
N TYR A 573 19.39 4.33 -4.04
CA TYR A 573 19.77 4.31 -5.45
C TYR A 573 21.10 3.57 -5.68
N GLU A 574 22.07 3.74 -4.80
CA GLU A 574 23.33 2.98 -4.80
C GLU A 574 23.06 1.48 -4.62
N ASP A 575 22.17 1.11 -3.70
CA ASP A 575 21.76 -0.28 -3.47
C ASP A 575 21.14 -0.91 -4.73
N PHE A 576 20.22 -0.19 -5.36
CA PHE A 576 19.53 -0.68 -6.57
C PHE A 576 20.51 -0.82 -7.75
N ALA A 577 21.41 0.15 -7.93
CA ALA A 577 22.48 0.10 -8.93
C ALA A 577 23.47 -1.06 -8.65
N ALA A 578 23.76 -1.35 -7.37
CA ALA A 578 24.60 -2.48 -6.99
C ALA A 578 23.95 -3.83 -7.35
N VAL A 579 22.63 -3.97 -7.16
CA VAL A 579 21.88 -5.17 -7.61
C VAL A 579 21.95 -5.31 -9.13
N ALA A 580 21.74 -4.22 -9.88
CA ALA A 580 21.85 -4.23 -11.35
C ALA A 580 23.24 -4.70 -11.80
N ARG A 581 24.32 -4.16 -11.19
CA ARG A 581 25.71 -4.56 -11.49
C ARG A 581 26.00 -6.02 -11.11
N ASP A 582 25.44 -6.51 -9.98
CA ASP A 582 25.64 -7.91 -9.54
C ASP A 582 24.95 -8.91 -10.48
N LEU A 583 23.75 -8.56 -11.02
CA LEU A 583 23.05 -9.36 -12.04
C LEU A 583 23.93 -9.51 -13.30
N VAL A 584 24.54 -8.44 -13.77
CA VAL A 584 25.45 -8.44 -14.92
C VAL A 584 26.72 -9.24 -14.59
N ALA A 585 27.31 -9.04 -13.43
CA ALA A 585 28.53 -9.75 -12.99
C ALA A 585 28.31 -11.26 -12.85
N ARG A 586 27.09 -11.69 -12.46
CA ARG A 586 26.68 -13.10 -12.42
C ARG A 586 26.41 -13.68 -13.82
N GLY A 587 26.34 -12.87 -14.85
CA GLY A 587 26.02 -13.31 -16.21
C GLY A 587 24.56 -13.73 -16.38
N ILE A 588 23.65 -13.17 -15.58
CA ILE A 588 22.19 -13.38 -15.73
C ILE A 588 21.69 -12.55 -16.92
N THR A 589 22.12 -11.30 -17.01
CA THR A 589 21.71 -10.34 -18.05
C THR A 589 22.86 -9.40 -18.43
N THR A 590 22.61 -8.51 -19.40
CA THR A 590 23.48 -7.36 -19.71
C THR A 590 22.69 -6.06 -19.60
N PRO A 591 23.33 -4.88 -19.58
CA PRO A 591 22.58 -3.62 -19.51
C PRO A 591 21.53 -3.47 -20.63
N GLU A 592 21.81 -3.95 -21.83
CA GLU A 592 20.90 -3.88 -22.99
C GLU A 592 19.65 -4.74 -22.79
N HIS A 593 19.74 -5.81 -21.99
CA HIS A 593 18.64 -6.75 -21.70
C HIS A 593 18.07 -6.56 -20.28
N LEU A 594 18.55 -5.55 -19.52
CA LEU A 594 18.06 -5.23 -18.19
C LEU A 594 17.07 -4.07 -18.24
N GLY A 595 15.81 -4.34 -17.96
CA GLY A 595 14.82 -3.32 -17.74
C GLY A 595 14.55 -3.12 -16.25
N MET A 596 13.99 -1.98 -15.89
CA MET A 596 13.50 -1.76 -14.55
C MET A 596 12.10 -1.15 -14.52
N GLU A 597 11.37 -1.41 -13.46
CA GLU A 597 10.10 -0.78 -13.15
C GLU A 597 10.10 -0.28 -11.71
N GLY A 598 9.54 0.91 -11.49
CA GLY A 598 9.23 1.44 -10.17
C GLY A 598 7.99 2.31 -10.22
N ARG A 599 7.15 2.24 -9.15
CA ARG A 599 5.88 2.97 -9.04
C ARG A 599 5.85 3.81 -7.77
N SER A 600 5.17 4.97 -7.79
CA SER A 600 5.06 5.89 -6.65
C SER A 600 6.45 6.33 -6.16
N ASN A 601 6.84 6.08 -4.91
CA ASN A 601 8.22 6.22 -4.46
C ASN A 601 9.21 5.38 -5.30
N GLY A 602 8.81 4.18 -5.75
CA GLY A 602 9.56 3.41 -6.75
C GLY A 602 9.65 4.12 -8.11
N GLY A 603 8.69 4.98 -8.46
CA GLY A 603 8.75 5.87 -9.61
C GLY A 603 9.82 6.97 -9.45
N LEU A 604 10.02 7.48 -8.23
CA LEU A 604 11.16 8.36 -7.92
C LEU A 604 12.50 7.59 -8.04
N LEU A 605 12.54 6.33 -7.56
CA LEU A 605 13.68 5.44 -7.76
C LEU A 605 13.98 5.28 -9.26
N ALA A 606 12.95 4.94 -10.07
CA ALA A 606 13.09 4.75 -11.51
C ALA A 606 13.57 6.02 -12.22
N GLY A 607 13.03 7.18 -11.85
CA GLY A 607 13.48 8.47 -12.35
C GLY A 607 14.94 8.79 -12.01
N ASN A 608 15.39 8.38 -10.83
CA ASN A 608 16.81 8.53 -10.43
C ASN A 608 17.72 7.51 -11.12
N MET A 609 17.26 6.28 -11.34
CA MET A 609 18.00 5.32 -12.18
C MET A 609 18.14 5.84 -13.61
N LEU A 610 17.06 6.34 -14.20
CA LEU A 610 17.07 6.95 -15.52
C LEU A 610 18.07 8.10 -15.63
N THR A 611 18.08 9.01 -14.64
CA THR A 611 18.90 10.23 -14.74
C THR A 611 20.32 10.09 -14.20
N GLN A 612 20.57 9.17 -13.26
CA GLN A 612 21.90 9.03 -12.62
C GLN A 612 22.67 7.80 -13.12
N TYR A 613 22.00 6.71 -13.48
CA TYR A 613 22.59 5.42 -13.86
C TYR A 613 22.05 4.87 -15.20
N PRO A 614 21.83 5.72 -16.25
CA PRO A 614 21.20 5.28 -17.50
C PRO A 614 21.95 4.15 -18.21
N GLU A 615 23.26 4.06 -17.99
CA GLU A 615 24.12 3.03 -18.61
C GLU A 615 23.84 1.59 -18.10
N LEU A 616 23.09 1.45 -17.02
CA LEU A 616 22.76 0.13 -16.44
C LEU A 616 21.54 -0.54 -17.08
N PHE A 617 20.72 0.21 -17.83
CA PHE A 617 19.41 -0.25 -18.27
C PHE A 617 19.18 -0.10 -19.76
N GLY A 618 18.55 -1.10 -20.38
CA GLY A 618 18.06 -1.07 -21.75
C GLY A 618 16.64 -0.47 -21.88
N ALA A 619 15.87 -0.44 -20.79
CA ALA A 619 14.53 0.17 -20.73
C ALA A 619 14.15 0.54 -19.30
N VAL A 620 13.40 1.64 -19.13
CA VAL A 620 12.95 2.11 -17.80
C VAL A 620 11.45 2.40 -17.82
N ILE A 621 10.71 1.86 -16.84
CA ILE A 621 9.30 2.19 -16.60
C ILE A 621 9.18 3.03 -15.33
N VAL A 622 8.56 4.20 -15.45
CA VAL A 622 8.38 5.19 -14.40
C VAL A 622 6.90 5.38 -14.15
N GLY A 623 6.35 4.68 -13.14
CA GLY A 623 4.91 4.63 -12.87
C GLY A 623 4.47 5.55 -11.74
N VAL A 624 3.39 6.32 -11.94
CA VAL A 624 2.76 7.25 -10.95
C VAL A 624 3.79 7.98 -10.07
N PRO A 625 4.80 8.64 -10.68
CA PRO A 625 6.06 8.97 -10.02
C PRO A 625 6.06 10.36 -9.39
N LEU A 626 6.93 10.54 -8.35
CA LEU A 626 7.44 11.86 -7.97
C LEU A 626 8.71 12.16 -8.78
N LEU A 627 8.77 13.27 -9.50
CA LEU A 627 9.95 13.61 -10.34
C LEU A 627 10.44 15.04 -10.16
N ASP A 628 9.53 15.99 -9.92
CA ASP A 628 9.87 17.37 -9.60
C ASP A 628 9.84 17.56 -8.08
N MET A 629 10.99 17.31 -7.46
CA MET A 629 11.12 17.38 -6.01
C MET A 629 11.18 18.82 -5.46
N ARG A 630 11.32 19.83 -6.35
CA ARG A 630 11.20 21.24 -5.94
C ARG A 630 9.75 21.62 -5.63
N ARG A 631 8.81 20.96 -6.29
CA ARG A 631 7.39 21.32 -6.22
C ARG A 631 6.54 20.29 -5.51
N TYR A 632 7.10 19.13 -5.13
CA TYR A 632 6.30 18.01 -4.65
C TYR A 632 5.42 18.38 -3.44
N THR A 633 5.90 19.23 -2.51
CA THR A 633 5.13 19.68 -1.34
C THR A 633 3.95 20.60 -1.69
N LYS A 634 3.87 21.09 -2.92
CA LYS A 634 2.81 21.99 -3.42
C LYS A 634 1.82 21.26 -4.34
N LEU A 635 2.00 19.96 -4.51
CA LEU A 635 1.26 19.14 -5.45
C LEU A 635 0.52 18.02 -4.69
N LEU A 636 -0.80 18.19 -4.51
CA LEU A 636 -1.69 17.23 -3.84
C LEU A 636 -1.18 16.80 -2.45
N ALA A 637 -1.07 15.49 -2.19
CA ALA A 637 -0.66 14.97 -0.89
C ALA A 637 0.83 15.16 -0.56
N GLY A 638 1.61 15.76 -1.46
CA GLY A 638 3.08 15.83 -1.38
C GLY A 638 3.64 16.42 -0.10
N ALA A 639 2.99 17.44 0.49
CA ALA A 639 3.45 18.02 1.75
C ALA A 639 3.54 17.02 2.90
N SER A 640 2.73 15.95 2.89
CA SER A 640 2.74 14.90 3.90
C SER A 640 4.03 14.07 3.92
N TRP A 641 4.83 14.09 2.85
CA TRP A 641 6.03 13.25 2.70
C TRP A 641 7.34 13.94 3.09
N ALA A 642 7.27 15.12 3.74
CA ALA A 642 8.47 15.86 4.16
C ALA A 642 9.33 15.08 5.19
N ALA A 643 8.73 14.17 5.96
CA ALA A 643 9.47 13.27 6.85
C ALA A 643 10.40 12.32 6.09
N GLU A 644 9.99 11.87 4.90
CA GLU A 644 10.77 10.98 4.03
C GLU A 644 11.83 11.71 3.21
N TYR A 645 11.46 12.85 2.60
CA TYR A 645 12.30 13.51 1.59
C TYR A 645 12.91 14.83 2.04
N GLY A 646 12.36 15.50 3.05
CA GLY A 646 12.74 16.85 3.46
C GLY A 646 11.86 17.92 2.84
N ASP A 647 12.01 19.18 3.29
CA ASP A 647 11.28 20.35 2.79
C ASP A 647 12.08 21.07 1.70
N PRO A 648 11.62 21.12 0.44
CA PRO A 648 12.33 21.81 -0.63
C PRO A 648 12.30 23.35 -0.50
N ASP A 649 11.44 23.92 0.32
CA ASP A 649 11.41 25.37 0.57
C ASP A 649 12.47 25.79 1.60
N ASP A 650 13.01 24.87 2.40
CA ASP A 650 14.21 25.06 3.20
C ASP A 650 15.45 25.03 2.29
N PRO A 651 16.24 26.11 2.19
CA PRO A 651 17.43 26.16 1.33
C PRO A 651 18.49 25.11 1.66
N GLU A 652 18.67 24.74 2.94
CA GLU A 652 19.64 23.74 3.35
C GLU A 652 19.17 22.33 2.92
N GLN A 653 17.89 22.06 3.03
CA GLN A 653 17.32 20.76 2.61
C GLN A 653 17.25 20.66 1.08
N TRP A 654 16.97 21.74 0.38
CA TRP A 654 17.01 21.74 -1.07
C TRP A 654 18.38 21.32 -1.63
N GLU A 655 19.47 21.62 -0.95
CA GLU A 655 20.81 21.21 -1.39
C GLU A 655 20.97 19.70 -1.52
N PHE A 656 20.34 18.91 -0.65
CA PHE A 656 20.34 17.46 -0.81
C PHE A 656 19.14 16.97 -1.66
N ILE A 657 17.95 17.57 -1.56
CA ILE A 657 16.78 17.15 -2.34
C ILE A 657 17.03 17.26 -3.84
N ARG A 658 17.68 18.33 -4.30
CA ARG A 658 17.99 18.53 -5.72
C ARG A 658 18.89 17.43 -6.30
N THR A 659 19.65 16.70 -5.47
CA THR A 659 20.52 15.60 -5.90
C THR A 659 19.76 14.33 -6.27
N PHE A 660 18.48 14.26 -5.92
CA PHE A 660 17.59 13.17 -6.30
C PHE A 660 16.25 13.64 -6.90
N SER A 661 16.26 14.80 -7.55
CA SER A 661 15.11 15.33 -8.29
C SER A 661 15.27 15.08 -9.79
N PRO A 662 14.67 14.04 -10.36
CA PRO A 662 14.89 13.66 -11.77
C PRO A 662 14.60 14.79 -12.76
N TYR A 663 13.56 15.60 -12.50
CA TYR A 663 13.21 16.75 -13.33
C TYR A 663 14.34 17.78 -13.45
N HIS A 664 15.14 17.95 -12.36
CA HIS A 664 16.29 18.86 -12.31
C HIS A 664 17.60 18.19 -12.71
N LEU A 665 17.69 16.87 -12.59
CA LEU A 665 18.87 16.08 -12.97
C LEU A 665 18.92 15.74 -14.47
N PHE A 666 17.80 15.88 -15.17
CA PHE A 666 17.76 15.62 -16.61
C PHE A 666 18.70 16.57 -17.35
N ASP A 667 19.59 15.98 -18.14
CA ASP A 667 20.59 16.65 -18.98
C ASP A 667 20.31 16.32 -20.46
N ALA A 668 20.01 17.33 -21.27
CA ALA A 668 19.71 17.16 -22.69
C ALA A 668 20.88 16.55 -23.51
N GLU A 669 22.13 16.79 -23.08
CA GLU A 669 23.33 16.28 -23.74
C GLU A 669 23.63 14.79 -23.43
N ARG A 670 22.97 14.23 -22.41
CA ARG A 670 23.18 12.83 -22.01
C ARG A 670 22.28 11.87 -22.80
N GLU A 671 22.81 10.68 -23.11
CA GLU A 671 22.01 9.59 -23.68
C GLU A 671 21.25 8.86 -22.57
N TYR A 672 20.00 8.47 -22.88
CA TYR A 672 19.11 7.77 -21.97
C TYR A 672 18.55 6.51 -22.64
N PRO A 673 18.29 5.42 -21.88
CA PRO A 673 17.53 4.31 -22.41
C PRO A 673 16.08 4.74 -22.76
N PRO A 674 15.41 4.01 -23.64
CA PRO A 674 13.98 4.18 -23.84
C PRO A 674 13.23 4.18 -22.51
N VAL A 675 12.30 5.14 -22.33
CA VAL A 675 11.54 5.29 -21.09
C VAL A 675 10.05 5.32 -21.35
N LEU A 676 9.29 4.58 -20.51
CA LEU A 676 7.85 4.63 -20.45
C LEU A 676 7.41 5.33 -19.16
N PHE A 677 6.72 6.45 -19.29
CA PHE A 677 6.01 7.09 -18.17
C PHE A 677 4.55 6.65 -18.15
N THR A 678 4.06 6.21 -16.99
CA THR A 678 2.64 5.88 -16.80
C THR A 678 2.09 6.59 -15.57
N THR A 679 0.85 7.12 -15.68
CA THR A 679 0.15 7.75 -14.55
C THR A 679 -1.37 7.70 -14.76
N SER A 680 -2.13 8.33 -13.86
CA SER A 680 -3.59 8.44 -13.95
C SER A 680 -4.04 9.87 -13.68
N THR A 681 -5.03 10.35 -14.44
CA THR A 681 -5.58 11.71 -14.28
C THR A 681 -6.25 11.91 -12.91
N LYS A 682 -6.91 10.86 -12.39
CA LYS A 682 -7.59 10.86 -11.09
C LYS A 682 -6.69 10.53 -9.91
N ASP A 683 -5.37 10.45 -10.10
CA ASP A 683 -4.43 10.31 -8.99
C ASP A 683 -4.42 11.59 -8.15
N ASP A 684 -5.07 11.52 -6.98
CA ASP A 684 -5.16 12.62 -6.01
C ASP A 684 -4.14 12.50 -4.87
N ARG A 685 -3.23 11.50 -4.99
CA ARG A 685 -2.10 11.29 -4.08
C ARG A 685 -0.81 11.85 -4.68
N VAL A 686 -0.37 11.30 -5.82
CA VAL A 686 0.80 11.76 -6.55
C VAL A 686 0.35 12.48 -7.82
N HIS A 687 0.63 13.77 -7.89
CA HIS A 687 0.14 14.63 -8.95
C HIS A 687 0.64 14.19 -10.33
N PRO A 688 -0.24 13.98 -11.35
CA PRO A 688 0.18 13.52 -12.69
C PRO A 688 1.13 14.49 -13.39
N GLY A 689 1.16 15.75 -12.99
CA GLY A 689 2.08 16.77 -13.49
C GLY A 689 3.55 16.39 -13.34
N HIS A 690 3.92 15.54 -12.37
CA HIS A 690 5.29 15.02 -12.26
C HIS A 690 5.68 14.24 -13.51
N ALA A 691 4.89 13.25 -13.92
CA ALA A 691 5.14 12.43 -15.10
C ALA A 691 5.00 13.28 -16.38
N ARG A 692 3.92 14.07 -16.51
CA ARG A 692 3.67 14.92 -17.68
C ARG A 692 4.85 15.85 -17.97
N LYS A 693 5.36 16.56 -16.95
CA LYS A 693 6.41 17.57 -17.11
C LYS A 693 7.75 16.96 -17.55
N LEU A 694 8.20 15.88 -16.91
CA LEU A 694 9.47 15.26 -17.30
C LEU A 694 9.37 14.61 -18.68
N ALA A 695 8.27 13.92 -18.98
CA ALA A 695 8.04 13.34 -20.29
C ALA A 695 8.03 14.41 -21.39
N ALA A 696 7.32 15.53 -21.19
CA ALA A 696 7.27 16.63 -22.15
C ALA A 696 8.67 17.28 -22.34
N LYS A 697 9.44 17.43 -21.27
CA LYS A 697 10.80 17.97 -21.30
C LYS A 697 11.73 17.06 -22.09
N MET A 698 11.69 15.75 -21.85
CA MET A 698 12.52 14.77 -22.56
C MET A 698 12.14 14.64 -24.03
N LEU A 699 10.83 14.64 -24.35
CA LEU A 699 10.33 14.65 -25.73
C LEU A 699 10.78 15.91 -26.50
N GLY A 700 10.76 17.06 -25.83
CA GLY A 700 11.23 18.34 -26.42
C GLY A 700 12.71 18.32 -26.81
N GLU A 701 13.51 17.48 -26.14
CA GLU A 701 14.94 17.24 -26.43
C GLU A 701 15.18 15.99 -27.29
N GLY A 702 14.13 15.41 -27.90
CA GLY A 702 14.20 14.32 -28.85
C GLY A 702 14.62 12.97 -28.25
N LYS A 703 14.38 12.74 -26.95
CA LYS A 703 14.66 11.47 -26.29
C LYS A 703 13.57 10.45 -26.61
N ASP A 704 13.90 9.14 -26.53
CA ASP A 704 12.95 8.03 -26.75
C ASP A 704 12.04 7.86 -25.55
N VAL A 705 10.86 8.52 -25.61
CA VAL A 705 9.87 8.56 -24.53
C VAL A 705 8.54 8.05 -25.02
N THR A 706 8.00 7.08 -24.33
CA THR A 706 6.61 6.64 -24.43
C THR A 706 5.84 7.18 -23.21
N TYR A 707 4.62 7.69 -23.41
CA TYR A 707 3.80 8.22 -22.32
C TYR A 707 2.37 7.71 -22.43
N TYR A 708 1.88 7.13 -21.33
CA TYR A 708 0.50 6.68 -21.20
C TYR A 708 -0.13 7.17 -19.89
N GLU A 709 -1.34 7.73 -19.97
CA GLU A 709 -2.11 8.19 -18.82
C GLU A 709 -3.53 7.65 -18.86
N ASN A 710 -3.91 6.88 -17.83
CA ASN A 710 -5.29 6.45 -17.66
C ASN A 710 -6.14 7.64 -17.21
N ILE A 711 -7.18 7.98 -17.97
CA ILE A 711 -8.09 9.09 -17.66
C ILE A 711 -8.98 8.79 -16.46
N GLU A 712 -9.30 7.52 -16.24
CA GLU A 712 -9.95 7.01 -15.03
C GLU A 712 -8.93 6.26 -14.16
N GLY A 713 -9.24 6.10 -12.90
CA GLY A 713 -8.37 5.41 -11.95
C GLY A 713 -7.49 6.37 -11.17
N GLY A 714 -7.37 6.10 -9.87
CA GLY A 714 -6.58 6.87 -8.92
C GLY A 714 -5.12 6.41 -8.88
N HIS A 715 -4.50 6.50 -7.69
CA HIS A 715 -3.09 6.13 -7.50
C HIS A 715 -2.78 4.66 -7.83
N GLY A 716 -3.75 3.77 -7.70
CA GLY A 716 -3.64 2.37 -8.16
C GLY A 716 -3.52 2.18 -9.67
N GLY A 717 -3.82 3.21 -10.47
CA GLY A 717 -3.69 3.24 -11.92
C GLY A 717 -4.94 2.79 -12.68
N ALA A 718 -5.84 1.98 -12.10
CA ALA A 718 -6.98 1.39 -12.80
C ALA A 718 -8.25 1.35 -11.93
N ALA A 719 -9.38 1.67 -12.51
CA ALA A 719 -10.69 1.59 -11.86
C ALA A 719 -11.35 0.20 -11.98
N ASN A 720 -10.93 -0.61 -12.96
CA ASN A 720 -11.45 -1.96 -13.21
C ASN A 720 -10.38 -2.89 -13.80
N ASN A 721 -10.74 -4.19 -13.96
CA ASN A 721 -9.82 -5.20 -14.47
C ASN A 721 -9.39 -4.96 -15.93
N ALA A 722 -10.27 -4.37 -16.77
CA ALA A 722 -9.92 -4.05 -18.15
C ALA A 722 -8.79 -3.03 -18.21
N GLN A 723 -8.93 -1.94 -17.47
CA GLN A 723 -7.90 -0.90 -17.38
C GLN A 723 -6.59 -1.44 -16.75
N ALA A 724 -6.69 -2.29 -15.72
CA ALA A 724 -5.52 -2.93 -15.12
C ALA A 724 -4.78 -3.85 -16.11
N ALA A 725 -5.51 -4.65 -16.88
CA ALA A 725 -4.92 -5.52 -17.91
C ALA A 725 -4.26 -4.72 -19.03
N HIS A 726 -4.93 -3.64 -19.48
CA HIS A 726 -4.42 -2.77 -20.52
C HIS A 726 -3.11 -2.08 -20.09
N MET A 727 -3.09 -1.45 -18.92
CA MET A 727 -1.87 -0.80 -18.40
C MET A 727 -0.72 -1.78 -18.23
N ALA A 728 -0.99 -2.97 -17.69
CA ALA A 728 0.03 -4.01 -17.55
C ALA A 728 0.53 -4.51 -18.94
N ALA A 729 -0.36 -4.63 -19.93
CA ALA A 729 0.05 -4.97 -21.27
C ALA A 729 0.96 -3.90 -21.91
N VAL A 730 0.68 -2.62 -21.70
CA VAL A 730 1.58 -1.52 -22.11
C VAL A 730 2.97 -1.70 -21.52
N HIS A 731 3.07 -1.99 -20.20
CA HIS A 731 4.36 -2.20 -19.51
C HIS A 731 5.13 -3.40 -20.09
N TYR A 732 4.50 -4.58 -20.13
CA TYR A 732 5.21 -5.79 -20.60
C TYR A 732 5.56 -5.75 -22.08
N ARG A 733 4.72 -5.14 -22.92
CA ARG A 733 5.02 -4.99 -24.35
C ARG A 733 6.16 -4.01 -24.58
N PHE A 734 6.15 -2.87 -23.87
CA PHE A 734 7.26 -1.92 -23.93
C PHE A 734 8.60 -2.59 -23.58
N LEU A 735 8.64 -3.37 -22.48
CA LEU A 735 9.84 -4.11 -22.08
C LEU A 735 10.25 -5.17 -23.12
N ALA A 736 9.29 -5.98 -23.61
CA ALA A 736 9.58 -7.05 -24.56
C ALA A 736 10.15 -6.53 -25.88
N GLU A 737 9.69 -5.37 -26.36
CA GLU A 737 10.20 -4.74 -27.59
C GLU A 737 11.61 -4.12 -27.43
N ARG A 738 11.96 -3.70 -26.22
CA ARG A 738 13.21 -2.98 -25.95
C ARG A 738 14.32 -3.89 -25.42
N LEU A 739 13.96 -4.99 -24.76
CA LEU A 739 14.95 -5.89 -24.14
C LEU A 739 15.22 -7.17 -24.98
N GLY A 740 14.43 -7.39 -26.06
CA GLY A 740 14.60 -8.51 -26.98
C GLY A 740 13.86 -9.72 -26.55
#